data_df5a5469c07237f5ae6146cc9d1fb3ab
#
_entry.id   df5a5469c07237f5ae6146cc9d1fb3ab
#
_cell.length_a   1.000
_cell.length_b   1.000
_cell.length_c   1.000
_cell.angle_alpha   90.00
_cell.angle_beta   90.00
_cell.angle_gamma   90.00
#
_symmetry.space_group_name_H-M   'P 1'
#
loop_
_entity.id
_entity.type
_entity.pdbx_description
1 polymer ?
#
loop_
_entity_poly.entity_id
_entity_poly.type
_entity_poly.pdbx_seq_one_letter_code
_entity_poly.pdbx_strand_id
1 'polypeptide(L)'
;MRSFICSGVIVLLIVPALILPALSQSKHPFTFEDMMSLKRINEPIVSPDGKWVLFSAVDVSLEANTKTPHVWVVPTAGGEPHEIISTQDADRPRWSPDGKRFLFLSTKEGGSQIWIADFDAAKGSVTGTRKLSSIATEADGPIWSPDGKNILFVSDVYPDCADEACNAKRVEEAEKSKVKALIFTHLLYRHWNAYDKGKRNHLLIISADGGPSRDLTPGNHDVPPFSLGGQDDYAFSPDGQEVCYTSNHDEVGALSTNNDLFIVSVNGGAAKKITDNPASDSSPLYSPDGKYIAYRAQVRPGYESDRFRLMLYNRRSGHIRNMTENFDRWVGTYTWDPDSSKIYFVAEDKGDSPVYSIALDTAVIGGDAGNDTTLRVAKNNIKMIVSGHNDDLAVTHDGKTLLFTRMSVKFPNEIFRATLPQSGADGGAVFETQEVCTDSTGKIKPEGCKSTIVEKSEAQLTNLNHAVLSRVAMSPLESFWFTGASNDKVEGFLIKPPDFDAKKKYPVKFLIHGGPQGAWGDDWSYRWNPELFAANGYVVVMINFHGSTGYGQEFIDAVNGDWGGAPFVDLMKGLDDAERTNPFIDKDRECALGASFGGYMANWILGHSNRFKCIVSHDGTFNNESDWGTTEELWFEEWELKGPLYNNRELYRKWSPHLSALNFKTPTLVVHGQLDYRLDVSEGFQLFTTLQRLKVPSEMLYFPDEGHWVLKPQNSQLWYKTVNAWVDQWTKK
;
A
#
# COMPACT_ATOMS: atom_id res chain seq x y z
N MET A 1 -52.95 -40.72 69.33
CA MET A 1 -52.40 -40.09 70.56
C MET A 1 -50.99 -39.70 70.26
N ARG A 2 -50.67 -38.42 70.48
CA ARG A 2 -49.39 -37.72 70.39
C ARG A 2 -48.68 -37.70 69.04
N SER A 3 -48.92 -36.57 68.37
CA SER A 3 -48.10 -35.96 67.30
C SER A 3 -46.69 -35.62 67.76
N PHE A 4 -45.68 -35.88 66.94
CA PHE A 4 -44.35 -35.24 67.02
C PHE A 4 -44.16 -34.40 65.76
N ILE A 5 -44.06 -33.13 65.97
CA ILE A 5 -43.70 -32.12 64.95
C ILE A 5 -42.18 -32.05 64.94
N CYS A 6 -41.49 -32.40 63.83
CA CYS A 6 -40.07 -32.13 63.61
C CYS A 6 -39.95 -30.80 62.86
N SER A 7 -39.45 -29.78 63.56
CA SER A 7 -39.00 -28.51 62.96
C SER A 7 -37.62 -28.70 62.35
N GLY A 8 -37.55 -28.69 61.01
CA GLY A 8 -36.27 -28.63 60.28
C GLY A 8 -35.75 -27.18 60.21
N VAL A 9 -34.59 -26.96 60.80
CA VAL A 9 -33.84 -25.69 60.65
C VAL A 9 -33.06 -25.74 59.34
N ILE A 10 -33.43 -24.90 58.36
CA ILE A 10 -32.66 -24.71 57.14
C ILE A 10 -31.54 -23.69 57.48
N VAL A 11 -30.30 -24.18 57.55
CA VAL A 11 -29.11 -23.33 57.65
C VAL A 11 -28.75 -22.88 56.22
N LEU A 12 -29.02 -21.60 55.89
CA LEU A 12 -28.52 -20.98 54.66
C LEU A 12 -27.03 -20.68 54.83
N LEU A 13 -26.17 -21.47 54.20
CA LEU A 13 -24.77 -21.19 54.03
C LEU A 13 -24.62 -20.05 52.97
N ILE A 14 -24.45 -18.84 53.40
CA ILE A 14 -24.01 -17.70 52.59
C ILE A 14 -22.52 -17.90 52.32
N VAL A 15 -22.17 -18.38 51.14
CA VAL A 15 -20.77 -18.36 50.62
C VAL A 15 -20.50 -16.95 50.13
N PRO A 16 -19.56 -16.19 50.74
CA PRO A 16 -19.17 -14.90 50.18
C PRO A 16 -18.45 -15.16 48.86
N ALA A 17 -19.03 -14.71 47.76
CA ALA A 17 -18.36 -14.63 46.46
C ALA A 17 -17.19 -13.64 46.61
N LEU A 18 -15.99 -14.13 46.75
CA LEU A 18 -14.77 -13.34 46.62
C LEU A 18 -14.72 -12.84 45.18
N ILE A 19 -15.15 -11.60 44.98
CA ILE A 19 -14.87 -10.85 43.74
C ILE A 19 -13.37 -10.54 43.81
N LEU A 20 -12.56 -11.42 43.22
CA LEU A 20 -11.18 -11.11 42.90
C LEU A 20 -11.23 -9.95 41.91
N PRO A 21 -10.60 -8.78 42.20
CA PRO A 21 -10.43 -7.77 41.19
C PRO A 21 -9.64 -8.43 40.05
N ALA A 22 -10.19 -8.42 38.83
CA ALA A 22 -9.42 -8.74 37.64
C ALA A 22 -8.21 -7.77 37.66
N LEU A 23 -7.04 -8.28 38.00
CA LEU A 23 -5.78 -7.54 37.87
C LEU A 23 -5.71 -7.20 36.37
N SER A 24 -6.02 -5.95 36.02
CA SER A 24 -5.71 -5.39 34.72
C SER A 24 -4.22 -5.64 34.51
N GLN A 25 -3.89 -6.58 33.64
CA GLN A 25 -2.51 -6.85 33.28
C GLN A 25 -1.95 -5.54 32.73
N SER A 26 -0.92 -4.98 33.35
CA SER A 26 -0.29 -3.75 32.87
C SER A 26 0.21 -4.00 31.46
N LYS A 27 -0.17 -3.10 30.54
CA LYS A 27 0.33 -3.15 29.16
C LYS A 27 1.85 -2.98 29.17
N HIS A 28 2.53 -3.70 28.28
CA HIS A 28 3.97 -3.57 28.06
C HIS A 28 4.27 -2.73 26.82
N PRO A 29 5.47 -2.12 26.68
CA PRO A 29 5.88 -1.47 25.45
C PRO A 29 5.84 -2.42 24.25
N PHE A 30 5.46 -1.91 23.08
CA PHE A 30 5.36 -2.69 21.85
C PHE A 30 6.73 -3.26 21.44
N THR A 31 6.82 -4.55 21.16
CA THR A 31 8.05 -5.25 20.78
C THR A 31 8.03 -5.70 19.33
N PHE A 32 9.21 -6.03 18.80
CA PHE A 32 9.32 -6.61 17.45
C PHE A 32 8.58 -7.96 17.37
N GLU A 33 8.65 -8.77 18.41
CA GLU A 33 7.98 -10.06 18.51
C GLU A 33 6.45 -9.90 18.53
N ASP A 34 5.92 -8.89 19.20
CA ASP A 34 4.50 -8.54 19.14
C ASP A 34 4.11 -8.21 17.69
N MET A 35 4.88 -7.34 17.00
CA MET A 35 4.63 -6.94 15.63
C MET A 35 4.64 -8.15 14.67
N MET A 36 5.57 -9.08 14.84
CA MET A 36 5.65 -10.28 14.00
C MET A 36 4.53 -11.28 14.29
N SER A 37 3.96 -11.26 15.50
CA SER A 37 2.83 -12.13 15.85
C SER A 37 1.48 -11.63 15.33
N LEU A 38 1.42 -10.43 14.77
CA LEU A 38 0.20 -9.87 14.17
C LEU A 38 -0.10 -10.53 12.83
N LYS A 39 -1.35 -10.93 12.64
CA LYS A 39 -1.86 -11.38 11.35
C LYS A 39 -2.00 -10.20 10.40
N ARG A 40 -1.58 -10.38 9.15
CA ARG A 40 -1.60 -9.36 8.10
C ARG A 40 -2.76 -9.64 7.17
N ILE A 41 -3.85 -8.90 7.35
CA ILE A 41 -5.07 -9.04 6.55
C ILE A 41 -4.87 -8.36 5.21
N ASN A 42 -5.24 -9.06 4.14
CA ASN A 42 -5.31 -8.56 2.78
C ASN A 42 -6.78 -8.41 2.34
N GLU A 43 -6.97 -7.88 1.14
CA GLU A 43 -8.22 -7.46 0.51
C GLU A 43 -9.47 -8.32 0.83
N PRO A 44 -10.58 -7.69 1.26
CA PRO A 44 -11.83 -8.36 1.51
C PRO A 44 -12.63 -8.55 0.23
N ILE A 45 -13.11 -9.78 -0.03
CA ILE A 45 -13.93 -10.10 -1.20
C ILE A 45 -15.32 -10.55 -0.74
N VAL A 46 -16.34 -9.77 -1.06
CA VAL A 46 -17.74 -10.07 -0.69
C VAL A 46 -18.33 -11.17 -1.58
N SER A 47 -19.08 -12.11 -0.99
CA SER A 47 -19.80 -13.15 -1.76
C SER A 47 -20.90 -12.54 -2.64
N PRO A 48 -21.27 -13.16 -3.77
CA PRO A 48 -22.32 -12.67 -4.65
C PRO A 48 -23.68 -12.48 -3.97
N ASP A 49 -24.00 -13.27 -2.94
CA ASP A 49 -25.22 -13.11 -2.14
C ASP A 49 -25.10 -12.08 -1.01
N GLY A 50 -23.93 -11.45 -0.88
CA GLY A 50 -23.65 -10.41 0.10
C GLY A 50 -23.53 -10.88 1.56
N LYS A 51 -23.50 -12.18 1.83
CA LYS A 51 -23.54 -12.69 3.21
C LYS A 51 -22.19 -12.98 3.84
N TRP A 52 -21.17 -13.22 3.03
CA TRP A 52 -19.86 -13.63 3.46
C TRP A 52 -18.77 -12.73 2.88
N VAL A 53 -17.70 -12.53 3.63
CA VAL A 53 -16.48 -11.86 3.19
C VAL A 53 -15.34 -12.85 3.29
N LEU A 54 -14.70 -13.18 2.17
CA LEU A 54 -13.43 -13.89 2.12
C LEU A 54 -12.29 -12.88 2.21
N PHE A 55 -11.20 -13.29 2.84
CA PHE A 55 -9.94 -12.54 2.87
C PHE A 55 -8.78 -13.49 3.14
N SER A 56 -7.57 -13.09 2.82
CA SER A 56 -6.38 -13.78 3.29
C SER A 56 -5.77 -13.07 4.49
N ALA A 57 -5.19 -13.85 5.41
CA ALA A 57 -4.39 -13.32 6.51
C ALA A 57 -3.07 -14.09 6.60
N VAL A 58 -1.96 -13.34 6.62
CA VAL A 58 -0.61 -13.89 6.63
C VAL A 58 -0.12 -14.06 8.06
N ASP A 59 0.27 -15.29 8.40
CA ASP A 59 1.01 -15.62 9.61
C ASP A 59 2.52 -15.54 9.40
N VAL A 60 3.23 -15.00 10.39
CA VAL A 60 4.69 -14.88 10.33
C VAL A 60 5.33 -15.81 11.36
N SER A 61 6.26 -16.66 10.93
CA SER A 61 7.09 -17.47 11.80
C SER A 61 8.53 -16.94 11.82
N LEU A 62 8.95 -16.39 12.95
CA LEU A 62 10.35 -16.00 13.15
C LEU A 62 11.28 -17.22 13.15
N GLU A 63 10.86 -18.34 13.75
CA GLU A 63 11.66 -19.56 13.83
C GLU A 63 11.90 -20.17 12.44
N ALA A 64 10.82 -20.33 11.66
CA ALA A 64 10.91 -20.88 10.29
C ALA A 64 11.39 -19.82 9.27
N ASN A 65 11.45 -18.55 9.64
CA ASN A 65 11.76 -17.42 8.74
C ASN A 65 10.80 -17.34 7.54
N THR A 66 9.50 -17.60 7.78
CA THR A 66 8.47 -17.67 6.73
C THR A 66 7.30 -16.75 6.99
N LYS A 67 6.56 -16.47 5.91
CA LYS A 67 5.26 -15.82 5.89
C LYS A 67 4.30 -16.76 5.16
N THR A 68 3.23 -17.16 5.80
CA THR A 68 2.28 -18.12 5.25
C THR A 68 0.87 -17.52 5.23
N PRO A 69 0.29 -17.29 4.04
CA PRO A 69 -1.09 -16.83 3.92
C PRO A 69 -2.08 -17.97 4.14
N HIS A 70 -3.22 -17.65 4.76
CA HIS A 70 -4.35 -18.55 4.96
C HIS A 70 -5.66 -17.84 4.60
N VAL A 71 -6.62 -18.57 4.02
CA VAL A 71 -7.93 -18.01 3.68
C VAL A 71 -8.88 -18.08 4.87
N TRP A 72 -9.47 -16.95 5.16
CA TRP A 72 -10.43 -16.72 6.24
C TRP A 72 -11.79 -16.29 5.69
N VAL A 73 -12.82 -16.44 6.50
CA VAL A 73 -14.17 -15.97 6.20
C VAL A 73 -14.80 -15.31 7.41
N VAL A 74 -15.61 -14.28 7.17
CA VAL A 74 -16.44 -13.62 8.19
C VAL A 74 -17.82 -13.28 7.62
N PRO A 75 -18.93 -13.40 8.41
CA PRO A 75 -20.24 -12.96 7.94
C PRO A 75 -20.28 -11.43 7.74
N THR A 76 -20.83 -10.96 6.63
CA THR A 76 -21.00 -9.51 6.36
C THR A 76 -21.84 -8.82 7.44
N ALA A 77 -22.79 -9.52 8.05
CA ALA A 77 -23.61 -9.02 9.15
C ALA A 77 -22.82 -8.85 10.47
N GLY A 78 -21.62 -9.38 10.56
CA GLY A 78 -20.80 -9.50 11.77
C GLY A 78 -20.90 -10.88 12.38
N GLY A 79 -19.86 -11.27 13.10
CA GLY A 79 -19.68 -12.60 13.72
C GLY A 79 -18.19 -12.90 13.89
N GLU A 80 -17.87 -14.10 14.38
CA GLU A 80 -16.47 -14.49 14.57
C GLU A 80 -15.83 -14.87 13.23
N PRO A 81 -14.73 -14.22 12.80
CA PRO A 81 -13.95 -14.65 11.65
C PRO A 81 -13.29 -16.00 11.93
N HIS A 82 -13.22 -16.87 10.95
CA HIS A 82 -12.55 -18.16 11.11
C HIS A 82 -11.81 -18.58 9.84
N GLU A 83 -10.73 -19.30 10.03
CA GLU A 83 -9.90 -19.86 8.97
C GLU A 83 -10.60 -21.03 8.31
N ILE A 84 -10.63 -21.08 6.97
CA ILE A 84 -11.33 -22.13 6.22
C ILE A 84 -10.41 -22.97 5.34
N ILE A 85 -9.15 -22.56 5.14
CA ILE A 85 -8.09 -23.37 4.54
C ILE A 85 -6.86 -23.30 5.42
N SER A 86 -6.59 -24.36 6.17
CA SER A 86 -5.47 -24.48 7.13
C SER A 86 -4.47 -25.58 6.77
N THR A 87 -4.78 -26.42 5.77
CA THR A 87 -3.94 -27.58 5.41
C THR A 87 -2.81 -27.26 4.45
N GLN A 88 -2.78 -26.06 3.93
CA GLN A 88 -1.78 -25.53 2.99
C GLN A 88 -1.78 -24.01 3.04
N ASP A 89 -0.75 -23.38 2.45
CA ASP A 89 -0.78 -21.97 2.12
C ASP A 89 -1.95 -21.67 1.17
N ALA A 90 -2.62 -20.57 1.39
CA ALA A 90 -3.75 -20.17 0.56
C ALA A 90 -3.86 -18.65 0.54
N ASP A 91 -3.75 -18.06 -0.64
CA ASP A 91 -3.78 -16.60 -0.82
C ASP A 91 -4.77 -16.21 -1.93
N ARG A 92 -5.15 -14.93 -1.95
CA ARG A 92 -5.94 -14.29 -2.99
C ARG A 92 -7.24 -15.00 -3.33
N PRO A 93 -8.14 -15.18 -2.36
CA PRO A 93 -9.42 -15.82 -2.62
C PRO A 93 -10.29 -14.98 -3.56
N ARG A 94 -10.99 -15.63 -4.52
CA ARG A 94 -11.94 -14.99 -5.44
C ARG A 94 -13.18 -15.83 -5.61
N TRP A 95 -14.34 -15.29 -5.25
CA TRP A 95 -15.62 -15.97 -5.38
C TRP A 95 -15.94 -16.31 -6.83
N SER A 96 -16.50 -17.52 -7.05
CA SER A 96 -17.22 -17.81 -8.28
C SER A 96 -18.51 -16.99 -8.36
N PRO A 97 -19.01 -16.65 -9.56
CA PRO A 97 -20.22 -15.84 -9.71
C PRO A 97 -21.47 -16.42 -9.05
N ASP A 98 -21.53 -17.73 -8.86
CA ASP A 98 -22.64 -18.42 -8.17
C ASP A 98 -22.47 -18.52 -6.64
N GLY A 99 -21.34 -18.05 -6.10
CA GLY A 99 -21.02 -18.06 -4.67
C GLY A 99 -20.82 -19.44 -4.05
N LYS A 100 -20.74 -20.52 -4.86
CA LYS A 100 -20.59 -21.89 -4.36
C LYS A 100 -19.14 -22.35 -4.28
N ARG A 101 -18.24 -21.64 -4.92
CA ARG A 101 -16.82 -21.95 -4.99
C ARG A 101 -16.01 -20.67 -4.88
N PHE A 102 -14.73 -20.81 -4.63
CA PHE A 102 -13.77 -19.72 -4.79
C PHE A 102 -12.42 -20.25 -5.29
N LEU A 103 -11.69 -19.39 -6.00
CA LEU A 103 -10.29 -19.61 -6.37
C LEU A 103 -9.39 -19.20 -5.21
N PHE A 104 -8.20 -19.78 -5.16
CA PHE A 104 -7.08 -19.30 -4.36
C PHE A 104 -5.77 -19.77 -4.98
N LEU A 105 -4.67 -19.09 -4.62
CA LEU A 105 -3.32 -19.48 -4.99
C LEU A 105 -2.70 -20.33 -3.88
N SER A 106 -1.91 -21.34 -4.25
CA SER A 106 -1.12 -22.14 -3.31
C SER A 106 0.14 -22.68 -3.97
N THR A 107 1.22 -22.74 -3.17
CA THR A 107 2.53 -23.30 -3.57
C THR A 107 2.72 -24.76 -3.13
N LYS A 108 1.70 -25.38 -2.54
CA LYS A 108 1.74 -26.72 -1.93
C LYS A 108 2.35 -27.83 -2.82
N GLU A 109 2.16 -27.75 -4.13
CA GLU A 109 2.65 -28.76 -5.08
C GLU A 109 3.77 -28.22 -5.99
N GLY A 110 4.54 -27.25 -5.49
CA GLY A 110 5.67 -26.62 -6.18
C GLY A 110 5.22 -25.50 -7.11
N GLY A 111 5.76 -24.29 -6.90
CA GLY A 111 5.37 -23.08 -7.60
C GLY A 111 3.93 -22.64 -7.32
N SER A 112 3.61 -21.40 -7.64
CA SER A 112 2.26 -20.83 -7.45
C SER A 112 1.30 -21.42 -8.48
N GLN A 113 0.19 -22.01 -8.01
CA GLN A 113 -0.86 -22.61 -8.84
C GLN A 113 -2.24 -22.21 -8.38
N ILE A 114 -3.21 -22.24 -9.31
CA ILE A 114 -4.60 -21.95 -9.02
C ILE A 114 -5.27 -23.20 -8.47
N TRP A 115 -5.98 -23.03 -7.36
CA TRP A 115 -6.81 -24.03 -6.72
C TRP A 115 -8.26 -23.55 -6.67
N ILE A 116 -9.20 -24.51 -6.59
CA ILE A 116 -10.63 -24.25 -6.38
C ILE A 116 -11.04 -24.91 -5.07
N ALA A 117 -11.80 -24.18 -4.26
CA ALA A 117 -12.48 -24.67 -3.07
C ALA A 117 -14.00 -24.66 -3.27
N ASP A 118 -14.68 -25.75 -2.85
CA ASP A 118 -16.13 -25.83 -2.76
C ASP A 118 -16.59 -25.26 -1.40
N PHE A 119 -17.54 -24.34 -1.40
CA PHE A 119 -17.99 -23.60 -0.22
C PHE A 119 -19.43 -23.94 0.19
N ASP A 120 -19.63 -24.32 1.45
CA ASP A 120 -20.93 -24.47 2.08
C ASP A 120 -21.36 -23.14 2.72
N ALA A 121 -22.18 -22.36 2.00
CA ALA A 121 -22.66 -21.06 2.47
C ALA A 121 -23.56 -21.13 3.72
N ALA A 122 -24.15 -22.30 4.05
CA ALA A 122 -24.95 -22.48 5.26
C ALA A 122 -24.07 -22.60 6.51
N LYS A 123 -22.83 -23.08 6.35
CA LYS A 123 -21.89 -23.30 7.45
C LYS A 123 -20.70 -22.32 7.43
N GLY A 124 -20.47 -21.58 6.33
CA GLY A 124 -19.28 -20.77 6.15
C GLY A 124 -17.99 -21.60 6.10
N SER A 125 -18.00 -22.78 5.45
CA SER A 125 -16.88 -23.72 5.47
C SER A 125 -16.58 -24.32 4.11
N VAL A 126 -15.33 -24.78 3.93
CA VAL A 126 -14.89 -25.51 2.73
C VAL A 126 -15.22 -26.98 2.87
N THR A 127 -15.76 -27.59 1.81
CA THR A 127 -16.11 -29.03 1.75
C THR A 127 -15.12 -29.83 0.92
N GLY A 128 -14.32 -29.19 0.08
CA GLY A 128 -13.28 -29.84 -0.73
C GLY A 128 -12.42 -28.81 -1.45
N THR A 129 -11.20 -29.21 -1.79
CA THR A 129 -10.27 -28.41 -2.60
C THR A 129 -9.69 -29.26 -3.72
N ARG A 130 -9.43 -28.66 -4.88
CA ARG A 130 -8.73 -29.30 -5.99
C ARG A 130 -7.78 -28.31 -6.68
N LYS A 131 -6.65 -28.80 -7.14
CA LYS A 131 -5.75 -28.06 -8.02
C LYS A 131 -6.41 -27.90 -9.40
N LEU A 132 -6.37 -26.70 -9.96
CA LEU A 132 -6.90 -26.39 -11.28
C LEU A 132 -5.81 -26.30 -12.34
N SER A 133 -4.76 -25.52 -12.06
CA SER A 133 -3.69 -25.27 -13.01
C SER A 133 -2.46 -26.14 -12.76
N SER A 134 -1.66 -26.35 -13.81
CA SER A 134 -0.34 -26.97 -13.75
C SER A 134 0.53 -26.27 -14.77
N ILE A 135 0.92 -25.02 -14.46
CA ILE A 135 1.65 -24.12 -15.33
C ILE A 135 3.11 -24.10 -14.86
N ALA A 136 4.05 -24.45 -15.74
CA ALA A 136 5.48 -24.51 -15.41
C ALA A 136 6.08 -23.13 -15.09
N THR A 137 5.47 -22.08 -15.63
CA THR A 137 5.82 -20.67 -15.39
C THR A 137 5.00 -20.02 -14.28
N GLU A 138 4.31 -20.86 -13.46
CA GLU A 138 3.47 -20.44 -12.34
C GLU A 138 2.22 -19.63 -12.76
N ALA A 139 1.35 -19.37 -11.82
CA ALA A 139 0.13 -18.60 -12.03
C ALA A 139 -0.07 -17.59 -10.92
N ASP A 140 -0.54 -16.38 -11.28
CA ASP A 140 -0.88 -15.31 -10.34
C ASP A 140 -2.16 -14.57 -10.76
N GLY A 141 -2.76 -13.82 -9.84
CA GLY A 141 -3.90 -12.92 -10.06
C GLY A 141 -5.15 -13.56 -10.68
N PRO A 142 -5.62 -14.76 -10.27
CA PRO A 142 -6.72 -15.42 -10.94
C PRO A 142 -8.06 -14.71 -10.68
N ILE A 143 -8.86 -14.51 -11.76
CA ILE A 143 -10.23 -14.00 -11.68
C ILE A 143 -11.20 -14.87 -12.49
N TRP A 144 -12.45 -15.00 -12.01
CA TRP A 144 -13.51 -15.71 -12.69
C TRP A 144 -14.07 -14.89 -13.86
N SER A 145 -14.40 -15.58 -14.99
CA SER A 145 -15.33 -15.00 -15.95
C SER A 145 -16.72 -14.83 -15.35
N PRO A 146 -17.52 -13.80 -15.74
CA PRO A 146 -18.86 -13.56 -15.18
C PRO A 146 -19.83 -14.73 -15.30
N ASP A 147 -19.66 -15.61 -16.30
CA ASP A 147 -20.47 -16.82 -16.48
C ASP A 147 -19.96 -18.05 -15.69
N GLY A 148 -18.84 -17.90 -14.98
CA GLY A 148 -18.23 -18.94 -14.14
C GLY A 148 -17.60 -20.11 -14.88
N LYS A 149 -17.40 -19.98 -16.23
CA LYS A 149 -16.86 -21.07 -17.04
C LYS A 149 -15.35 -21.02 -17.24
N ASN A 150 -14.76 -19.84 -17.12
CA ASN A 150 -13.34 -19.62 -17.36
C ASN A 150 -12.70 -18.87 -16.20
N ILE A 151 -11.38 -19.01 -16.10
CA ILE A 151 -10.53 -18.28 -15.18
C ILE A 151 -9.43 -17.60 -16.00
N LEU A 152 -9.28 -16.30 -15.83
CA LEU A 152 -8.20 -15.48 -16.37
C LEU A 152 -7.12 -15.37 -15.31
N PHE A 153 -5.84 -15.43 -15.68
CA PHE A 153 -4.72 -15.32 -14.77
C PHE A 153 -3.46 -14.85 -15.49
N VAL A 154 -2.46 -14.40 -14.74
CA VAL A 154 -1.15 -14.00 -15.25
C VAL A 154 -0.17 -15.17 -15.13
N SER A 155 0.71 -15.32 -16.11
CA SER A 155 1.89 -16.19 -16.02
C SER A 155 3.07 -15.55 -16.76
N ASP A 156 4.28 -15.72 -16.21
CA ASP A 156 5.54 -15.19 -16.73
C ASP A 156 6.14 -16.17 -17.77
N VAL A 157 5.64 -16.11 -18.99
CA VAL A 157 5.92 -17.08 -20.07
C VAL A 157 7.10 -16.65 -20.96
N TYR A 158 7.65 -17.60 -21.70
CA TYR A 158 8.58 -17.29 -22.80
C TYR A 158 7.78 -16.84 -24.05
N PRO A 159 7.94 -15.61 -24.55
CA PRO A 159 7.06 -15.05 -25.58
C PRO A 159 7.18 -15.75 -26.95
N ASP A 160 8.24 -16.52 -27.18
CA ASP A 160 8.45 -17.35 -28.37
C ASP A 160 7.85 -18.77 -28.23
N CYS A 161 7.29 -19.13 -27.04
CA CYS A 161 6.58 -20.39 -26.84
C CYS A 161 5.11 -20.28 -27.18
N ALA A 162 4.64 -21.17 -28.06
CA ALA A 162 3.24 -21.21 -28.47
C ALA A 162 2.31 -21.96 -27.50
N ASP A 163 2.87 -22.73 -26.56
CA ASP A 163 2.12 -23.58 -25.66
C ASP A 163 2.88 -23.89 -24.36
N GLU A 164 2.17 -24.48 -23.40
CA GLU A 164 2.69 -24.88 -22.08
C GLU A 164 3.84 -25.91 -22.18
N ALA A 165 3.79 -26.82 -23.14
CA ALA A 165 4.86 -27.83 -23.31
C ALA A 165 6.19 -27.18 -23.69
N CYS A 166 6.17 -26.12 -24.50
CA CYS A 166 7.33 -25.32 -24.82
C CYS A 166 7.84 -24.57 -23.58
N ASN A 167 6.97 -23.90 -22.82
CA ASN A 167 7.32 -23.22 -21.57
C ASN A 167 7.94 -24.18 -20.57
N ALA A 168 7.33 -25.31 -20.32
CA ALA A 168 7.83 -26.34 -19.39
C ALA A 168 9.23 -26.82 -19.77
N LYS A 169 9.48 -27.08 -21.07
CA LYS A 169 10.79 -27.46 -21.57
C LYS A 169 11.83 -26.36 -21.35
N ARG A 170 11.49 -25.10 -21.61
CA ARG A 170 12.41 -23.96 -21.39
C ARG A 170 12.74 -23.76 -19.93
N VAL A 171 11.77 -23.88 -19.02
CA VAL A 171 11.99 -23.84 -17.56
C VAL A 171 12.95 -24.98 -17.15
N GLU A 172 12.68 -26.21 -17.56
CA GLU A 172 13.52 -27.37 -17.25
C GLU A 172 14.98 -27.19 -17.76
N GLU A 173 15.14 -26.70 -18.99
CA GLU A 173 16.46 -26.41 -19.59
C GLU A 173 17.22 -25.34 -18.81
N ALA A 174 16.52 -24.25 -18.40
CA ALA A 174 17.12 -23.18 -17.60
C ALA A 174 17.56 -23.65 -16.19
N GLU A 175 16.76 -24.50 -15.55
CA GLU A 175 17.09 -25.08 -14.24
C GLU A 175 18.31 -26.00 -14.32
N LYS A 176 18.35 -26.88 -15.31
CA LYS A 176 19.44 -27.86 -15.53
C LYS A 176 20.75 -27.21 -16.04
N SER A 177 20.66 -26.03 -16.61
CA SER A 177 21.84 -25.33 -17.14
C SER A 177 22.84 -25.02 -16.03
N LYS A 178 24.11 -25.37 -16.26
CA LYS A 178 25.24 -24.97 -15.41
C LYS A 178 25.70 -23.54 -15.70
N VAL A 179 25.37 -23.03 -16.88
CA VAL A 179 25.66 -21.64 -17.27
C VAL A 179 24.59 -20.75 -16.69
N LYS A 180 24.97 -19.81 -15.84
CA LYS A 180 24.06 -18.85 -15.19
C LYS A 180 24.23 -17.42 -15.74
N ALA A 181 25.02 -17.25 -16.81
CA ALA A 181 25.18 -15.96 -17.48
C ALA A 181 23.88 -15.56 -18.19
N LEU A 182 23.54 -14.29 -18.09
CA LEU A 182 22.43 -13.66 -18.80
C LEU A 182 22.99 -12.71 -19.85
N ILE A 183 22.29 -12.56 -20.98
CA ILE A 183 22.64 -11.63 -22.06
C ILE A 183 21.46 -10.69 -22.22
N PHE A 184 21.72 -9.40 -22.02
CA PHE A 184 20.72 -8.36 -22.17
C PHE A 184 21.04 -7.51 -23.41
N THR A 185 20.03 -7.15 -24.16
CA THR A 185 20.14 -6.36 -25.40
C THR A 185 19.31 -5.07 -25.37
N HIS A 186 18.54 -4.89 -24.31
CA HIS A 186 17.63 -3.73 -24.10
C HIS A 186 17.48 -3.42 -22.62
N LEU A 187 17.01 -2.26 -22.28
CA LEU A 187 16.42 -1.87 -21.01
C LEU A 187 14.91 -2.18 -21.11
N LEU A 188 14.23 -2.55 -20.09
CA LEU A 188 14.43 -2.78 -18.70
C LEU A 188 14.86 -4.25 -18.50
N TYR A 189 16.09 -4.51 -18.08
CA TYR A 189 16.61 -5.90 -17.92
C TYR A 189 16.49 -6.42 -16.49
N ARG A 190 16.15 -5.56 -15.55
CA ARG A 190 15.90 -5.90 -14.14
C ARG A 190 14.87 -4.91 -13.56
N HIS A 191 14.16 -5.33 -12.55
CA HIS A 191 13.20 -4.50 -11.82
C HIS A 191 13.15 -4.93 -10.36
N TRP A 192 13.13 -3.96 -9.46
CA TRP A 192 13.02 -4.12 -8.02
C TRP A 192 14.17 -4.96 -7.42
N ASN A 193 14.05 -6.29 -7.42
CA ASN A 193 15.05 -7.25 -6.91
C ASN A 193 15.24 -8.46 -7.84
N ALA A 194 14.69 -8.42 -9.04
CA ALA A 194 14.72 -9.52 -10.01
C ALA A 194 15.28 -9.08 -11.38
N TYR A 195 15.97 -10.01 -12.05
CA TYR A 195 16.35 -9.84 -13.45
C TYR A 195 15.26 -10.37 -14.37
N ASP A 196 14.98 -9.67 -15.46
CA ASP A 196 14.28 -10.22 -16.61
C ASP A 196 15.08 -11.39 -17.18
N LYS A 197 14.46 -12.55 -17.25
CA LYS A 197 15.05 -13.80 -17.76
C LYS A 197 14.59 -14.13 -19.16
N GLY A 198 14.14 -13.12 -19.93
CA GLY A 198 13.61 -13.27 -21.28
C GLY A 198 12.20 -13.82 -21.31
N LYS A 199 11.44 -13.60 -20.24
CA LYS A 199 10.04 -13.92 -20.12
C LYS A 199 9.18 -12.65 -20.20
N ARG A 200 7.86 -12.84 -20.37
CA ARG A 200 6.86 -11.78 -20.34
C ARG A 200 5.64 -12.22 -19.56
N ASN A 201 5.08 -11.30 -18.79
CA ASN A 201 3.76 -11.49 -18.21
C ASN A 201 2.73 -11.57 -19.33
N HIS A 202 1.98 -12.67 -19.41
CA HIS A 202 0.84 -12.79 -20.33
C HIS A 202 -0.44 -13.12 -19.56
N LEU A 203 -1.57 -12.68 -20.07
CA LEU A 203 -2.88 -13.11 -19.62
C LEU A 203 -3.26 -14.44 -20.28
N LEU A 204 -3.42 -15.46 -19.45
CA LEU A 204 -3.87 -16.78 -19.87
C LEU A 204 -5.30 -17.03 -19.40
N ILE A 205 -6.06 -17.79 -20.20
CA ILE A 205 -7.40 -18.23 -19.84
C ILE A 205 -7.46 -19.75 -19.79
N ILE A 206 -8.08 -20.29 -18.74
CA ILE A 206 -8.29 -21.74 -18.55
C ILE A 206 -9.77 -22.02 -18.22
N SER A 207 -10.30 -23.19 -18.64
CA SER A 207 -11.64 -23.62 -18.24
C SER A 207 -11.71 -23.83 -16.71
N ALA A 208 -12.83 -23.48 -16.08
CA ALA A 208 -13.11 -23.78 -14.68
C ALA A 208 -13.14 -25.30 -14.35
N ASP A 209 -13.30 -26.12 -15.39
CA ASP A 209 -13.23 -27.60 -15.27
C ASP A 209 -11.79 -28.12 -15.40
N GLY A 210 -10.82 -27.26 -15.72
CA GLY A 210 -9.42 -27.61 -15.98
C GLY A 210 -9.14 -27.84 -17.46
N GLY A 211 -7.94 -28.33 -17.76
CA GLY A 211 -7.47 -28.57 -19.13
C GLY A 211 -6.38 -27.59 -19.54
N PRO A 212 -6.05 -27.47 -20.82
CA PRO A 212 -5.01 -26.58 -21.30
C PRO A 212 -5.42 -25.12 -21.16
N SER A 213 -4.47 -24.27 -20.76
CA SER A 213 -4.61 -22.82 -20.84
C SER A 213 -4.36 -22.31 -22.26
N ARG A 214 -4.91 -21.13 -22.53
CA ARG A 214 -4.68 -20.41 -23.80
C ARG A 214 -4.21 -19.00 -23.49
N ASP A 215 -3.17 -18.57 -24.20
CA ASP A 215 -2.64 -17.22 -24.14
C ASP A 215 -3.58 -16.24 -24.88
N LEU A 216 -4.00 -15.17 -24.21
CA LEU A 216 -4.82 -14.10 -24.79
C LEU A 216 -4.00 -12.91 -25.28
N THR A 217 -2.77 -12.76 -24.80
CA THR A 217 -1.91 -11.60 -25.08
C THR A 217 -0.53 -12.01 -25.60
N PRO A 218 -0.48 -12.89 -26.63
CA PRO A 218 0.79 -13.37 -27.17
C PRO A 218 1.57 -12.20 -27.78
N GLY A 219 2.88 -12.18 -27.56
CA GLY A 219 3.77 -11.15 -28.09
C GLY A 219 4.94 -10.85 -27.16
N ASN A 220 5.73 -9.85 -27.50
CA ASN A 220 6.90 -9.46 -26.70
C ASN A 220 6.59 -8.23 -25.82
N HIS A 221 5.43 -8.22 -25.18
CA HIS A 221 5.00 -7.18 -24.27
C HIS A 221 4.43 -7.79 -22.98
N ASP A 222 4.71 -7.16 -21.85
CA ASP A 222 4.19 -7.58 -20.55
C ASP A 222 2.73 -7.16 -20.37
N VAL A 223 1.89 -8.08 -19.89
CA VAL A 223 0.50 -7.86 -19.53
C VAL A 223 0.17 -8.58 -18.20
N PRO A 224 0.06 -7.89 -17.08
CA PRO A 224 0.32 -6.45 -16.87
C PRO A 224 1.80 -6.09 -17.04
N PRO A 225 2.13 -4.79 -17.13
CA PRO A 225 3.52 -4.33 -17.29
C PRO A 225 4.45 -4.88 -16.20
N PHE A 226 5.70 -5.22 -16.59
CA PHE A 226 6.74 -5.73 -15.67
C PHE A 226 7.08 -4.72 -14.56
N SER A 227 7.05 -3.44 -14.89
CA SER A 227 7.15 -2.33 -13.96
C SER A 227 5.86 -1.52 -13.99
N LEU A 228 5.50 -0.86 -12.90
CA LEU A 228 4.30 -0.01 -12.80
C LEU A 228 2.99 -0.74 -13.20
N GLY A 229 2.95 -2.06 -13.06
CA GLY A 229 1.78 -2.90 -13.29
C GLY A 229 1.38 -3.69 -12.04
N GLY A 230 0.14 -4.17 -12.02
CA GLY A 230 -0.41 -4.91 -10.88
C GLY A 230 -1.61 -5.76 -11.26
N GLN A 231 -2.24 -6.35 -10.27
CA GLN A 231 -3.36 -7.28 -10.45
C GLN A 231 -4.67 -6.60 -10.82
N ASP A 232 -4.81 -5.30 -10.53
CA ASP A 232 -5.97 -4.49 -10.91
C ASP A 232 -5.86 -3.99 -12.35
N ASP A 233 -4.86 -4.46 -13.10
CA ASP A 233 -4.59 -4.02 -14.46
C ASP A 233 -5.30 -4.85 -15.54
N TYR A 234 -6.27 -5.68 -15.15
CA TYR A 234 -7.14 -6.38 -16.11
C TYR A 234 -8.50 -6.73 -15.52
N ALA A 235 -9.53 -6.70 -16.34
CA ALA A 235 -10.90 -7.02 -15.96
C ALA A 235 -11.69 -7.64 -17.10
N PHE A 236 -12.61 -8.58 -16.79
CA PHE A 236 -13.62 -9.05 -17.74
C PHE A 236 -14.72 -8.00 -17.96
N SER A 237 -15.23 -7.92 -19.17
CA SER A 237 -16.52 -7.27 -19.41
C SER A 237 -17.65 -8.03 -18.69
N PRO A 238 -18.74 -7.35 -18.24
CA PRO A 238 -19.83 -8.01 -17.53
C PRO A 238 -20.54 -9.13 -18.32
N ASP A 239 -20.50 -9.08 -19.64
CA ASP A 239 -21.02 -10.12 -20.53
C ASP A 239 -20.02 -11.27 -20.78
N GLY A 240 -18.79 -11.15 -20.22
CA GLY A 240 -17.72 -12.15 -20.34
C GLY A 240 -17.16 -12.34 -21.74
N GLN A 241 -17.38 -11.41 -22.67
CA GLN A 241 -16.94 -11.57 -24.07
C GLN A 241 -15.56 -11.00 -24.36
N GLU A 242 -15.08 -10.09 -23.54
CA GLU A 242 -13.79 -9.45 -23.70
C GLU A 242 -13.10 -9.18 -22.36
N VAL A 243 -11.81 -8.91 -22.43
CA VAL A 243 -10.95 -8.49 -21.31
C VAL A 243 -10.36 -7.14 -21.67
N CYS A 244 -10.45 -6.18 -20.76
CA CYS A 244 -9.67 -4.95 -20.80
C CYS A 244 -8.42 -5.14 -19.94
N TYR A 245 -7.27 -4.67 -20.41
CA TYR A 245 -6.01 -4.82 -19.71
C TYR A 245 -5.06 -3.65 -19.96
N THR A 246 -4.10 -3.47 -19.06
CA THR A 246 -3.01 -2.48 -19.15
C THR A 246 -1.76 -3.13 -19.74
N SER A 247 -1.08 -2.43 -20.64
CA SER A 247 0.24 -2.84 -21.18
C SER A 247 1.03 -1.62 -21.65
N ASN A 248 2.36 -1.69 -21.55
CA ASN A 248 3.28 -0.68 -22.08
C ASN A 248 3.96 -1.21 -23.33
N HIS A 249 3.82 -0.49 -24.46
CA HIS A 249 4.37 -0.87 -25.75
C HIS A 249 5.50 0.05 -26.22
N ASP A 250 6.04 0.91 -25.36
CA ASP A 250 7.16 1.77 -25.71
C ASP A 250 8.45 0.95 -25.88
N GLU A 251 9.29 1.39 -26.82
CA GLU A 251 10.52 0.68 -27.20
C GLU A 251 11.51 0.55 -26.02
N VAL A 252 11.57 1.56 -25.15
CA VAL A 252 12.48 1.59 -23.98
C VAL A 252 11.66 1.73 -22.70
N GLY A 253 11.25 0.60 -22.13
CA GLY A 253 10.42 0.55 -20.94
C GLY A 253 11.01 1.30 -19.74
N ALA A 254 12.35 1.30 -19.57
CA ALA A 254 13.02 2.00 -18.48
C ALA A 254 12.93 3.56 -18.54
N LEU A 255 12.44 4.12 -19.63
CA LEU A 255 12.22 5.57 -19.82
C LEU A 255 10.73 5.94 -19.85
N SER A 256 9.85 4.96 -19.75
CA SER A 256 8.44 5.11 -20.06
C SER A 256 7.54 4.82 -18.87
N THR A 257 6.59 5.72 -18.62
CA THR A 257 5.41 5.48 -17.78
C THR A 257 4.14 5.31 -18.63
N ASN A 258 4.28 5.14 -19.95
CA ASN A 258 3.19 5.13 -20.94
C ASN A 258 2.44 3.78 -20.96
N ASN A 259 1.73 3.48 -19.90
CA ASN A 259 0.78 2.39 -19.86
C ASN A 259 -0.49 2.78 -20.62
N ASP A 260 -0.99 1.90 -21.47
CA ASP A 260 -2.23 2.08 -22.23
C ASP A 260 -3.23 0.95 -21.95
N LEU A 261 -4.51 1.21 -22.20
CA LEU A 261 -5.57 0.22 -22.12
C LEU A 261 -5.85 -0.45 -23.47
N PHE A 262 -5.96 -1.76 -23.41
CA PHE A 262 -6.27 -2.62 -24.56
C PHE A 262 -7.48 -3.49 -24.26
N ILE A 263 -8.24 -3.85 -25.30
CA ILE A 263 -9.34 -4.81 -25.22
C ILE A 263 -9.04 -5.98 -26.15
N VAL A 264 -9.20 -7.21 -25.62
CA VAL A 264 -9.09 -8.46 -26.40
C VAL A 264 -10.32 -9.32 -26.17
N SER A 265 -10.78 -10.04 -27.22
CA SER A 265 -11.84 -11.04 -27.06
C SER A 265 -11.36 -12.20 -26.18
N VAL A 266 -12.24 -12.74 -25.33
CA VAL A 266 -11.97 -13.99 -24.58
C VAL A 266 -11.67 -15.17 -25.51
N ASN A 267 -12.02 -15.08 -26.79
CA ASN A 267 -11.68 -16.09 -27.79
C ASN A 267 -10.30 -15.86 -28.44
N GLY A 268 -9.56 -14.83 -28.02
CA GLY A 268 -8.30 -14.41 -28.60
C GLY A 268 -8.49 -13.55 -29.87
N GLY A 269 -7.40 -13.25 -30.56
CA GLY A 269 -7.35 -12.40 -31.73
C GLY A 269 -6.57 -11.10 -31.47
N ALA A 270 -6.66 -10.16 -32.41
CA ALA A 270 -5.96 -8.89 -32.27
C ALA A 270 -6.57 -8.01 -31.17
N ALA A 271 -5.75 -7.53 -30.26
CA ALA A 271 -6.16 -6.57 -29.26
C ALA A 271 -6.38 -5.18 -29.88
N LYS A 272 -7.31 -4.43 -29.32
CA LYS A 272 -7.61 -3.04 -29.70
C LYS A 272 -7.16 -2.10 -28.59
N LYS A 273 -6.22 -1.20 -28.87
CA LYS A 273 -5.87 -0.08 -28.01
C LYS A 273 -7.04 0.91 -27.91
N ILE A 274 -7.41 1.36 -26.72
CA ILE A 274 -8.55 2.25 -26.47
C ILE A 274 -8.16 3.59 -25.85
N THR A 275 -6.94 3.74 -25.40
CA THR A 275 -6.37 5.01 -24.91
C THR A 275 -5.16 5.40 -25.76
N ASP A 276 -4.82 6.68 -25.77
CA ASP A 276 -3.69 7.23 -26.56
C ASP A 276 -2.95 8.35 -25.79
N ASN A 277 -3.21 8.48 -24.51
CA ASN A 277 -2.51 9.38 -23.62
C ASN A 277 -1.02 8.96 -23.49
N PRO A 278 -0.03 9.87 -23.60
CA PRO A 278 1.38 9.50 -23.54
C PRO A 278 1.91 9.27 -22.11
N ALA A 279 1.03 9.34 -21.10
CA ALA A 279 1.31 9.00 -19.70
C ALA A 279 0.54 7.74 -19.29
N SER A 280 0.57 7.36 -18.01
CA SER A 280 -0.04 6.11 -17.57
C SER A 280 -1.57 6.16 -17.61
N ASP A 281 -2.18 5.17 -18.26
CA ASP A 281 -3.58 4.77 -18.15
C ASP A 281 -3.63 3.33 -17.61
N SER A 282 -4.25 3.10 -16.45
CA SER A 282 -4.13 1.82 -15.72
C SER A 282 -5.38 1.46 -14.91
N SER A 283 -5.39 0.24 -14.38
CA SER A 283 -6.43 -0.27 -13.48
C SER A 283 -7.85 -0.18 -14.06
N PRO A 284 -8.13 -0.79 -15.22
CA PRO A 284 -9.45 -0.73 -15.86
C PRO A 284 -10.50 -1.53 -15.10
N LEU A 285 -11.68 -0.96 -14.90
CA LEU A 285 -12.83 -1.64 -14.29
C LEU A 285 -14.12 -1.31 -15.03
N TYR A 286 -14.78 -2.34 -15.58
CA TYR A 286 -16.05 -2.17 -16.27
C TYR A 286 -17.17 -1.74 -15.31
N SER A 287 -18.05 -0.85 -15.74
CA SER A 287 -19.30 -0.61 -15.02
C SER A 287 -20.16 -1.88 -15.03
N PRO A 288 -20.94 -2.17 -13.97
CA PRO A 288 -21.81 -3.35 -13.92
C PRO A 288 -22.80 -3.46 -15.07
N ASP A 289 -23.28 -2.33 -15.62
CA ASP A 289 -24.17 -2.29 -16.79
C ASP A 289 -23.42 -2.43 -18.15
N GLY A 290 -22.11 -2.53 -18.12
CA GLY A 290 -21.24 -2.72 -19.28
C GLY A 290 -21.13 -1.53 -20.22
N LYS A 291 -21.60 -0.34 -19.87
CA LYS A 291 -21.56 0.84 -20.75
C LYS A 291 -20.23 1.58 -20.71
N TYR A 292 -19.54 1.51 -19.59
CA TYR A 292 -18.32 2.27 -19.32
C TYR A 292 -17.17 1.38 -18.89
N ILE A 293 -15.95 1.89 -19.05
CA ILE A 293 -14.75 1.44 -18.35
C ILE A 293 -14.24 2.63 -17.55
N ALA A 294 -14.18 2.50 -16.23
CA ALA A 294 -13.44 3.42 -15.37
C ALA A 294 -11.97 3.01 -15.37
N TYR A 295 -11.07 3.99 -15.24
CA TYR A 295 -9.63 3.73 -15.14
C TYR A 295 -8.92 4.93 -14.49
N ARG A 296 -7.69 4.72 -14.04
CA ARG A 296 -6.85 5.79 -13.53
C ARG A 296 -5.92 6.30 -14.62
N ALA A 297 -5.74 7.62 -14.70
CA ALA A 297 -4.87 8.24 -15.68
C ALA A 297 -3.99 9.33 -15.11
N GLN A 298 -2.76 9.39 -15.58
CA GLN A 298 -1.84 10.51 -15.45
C GLN A 298 -1.81 11.33 -16.75
N VAL A 299 -1.19 12.50 -16.77
CA VAL A 299 -1.12 13.35 -17.96
C VAL A 299 0.30 13.75 -18.36
N ARG A 300 1.27 13.56 -17.45
CA ARG A 300 2.67 13.94 -17.69
C ARG A 300 3.51 12.70 -17.96
N PRO A 301 3.95 12.47 -19.22
CA PRO A 301 4.75 11.29 -19.57
C PRO A 301 6.09 11.30 -18.82
N GLY A 302 6.52 10.13 -18.36
CA GLY A 302 7.76 9.94 -17.60
C GLY A 302 7.71 10.38 -16.15
N TYR A 303 6.56 10.86 -15.67
CA TYR A 303 6.39 11.26 -14.26
C TYR A 303 5.44 10.32 -13.52
N GLU A 304 5.99 9.34 -12.83
CA GLU A 304 5.19 8.36 -12.07
C GLU A 304 4.42 8.97 -10.89
N SER A 305 4.88 10.14 -10.40
CA SER A 305 4.24 10.88 -9.33
C SER A 305 3.30 12.00 -9.81
N ASP A 306 2.89 11.97 -11.09
CA ASP A 306 1.77 12.78 -11.54
C ASP A 306 0.46 12.27 -10.94
N ARG A 307 -0.45 13.18 -10.64
CA ARG A 307 -1.73 12.88 -10.02
C ARG A 307 -2.54 11.88 -10.85
N PHE A 308 -2.89 10.75 -10.27
CA PHE A 308 -3.88 9.86 -10.86
C PHE A 308 -5.28 10.47 -10.79
N ARG A 309 -5.92 10.53 -11.93
CA ARG A 309 -7.30 11.00 -12.14
C ARG A 309 -8.20 9.81 -12.42
N LEU A 310 -9.45 9.87 -11.97
CA LEU A 310 -10.47 8.89 -12.35
C LEU A 310 -11.05 9.27 -13.71
N MET A 311 -10.87 8.40 -14.67
CA MET A 311 -11.35 8.57 -16.05
C MET A 311 -12.51 7.62 -16.35
N LEU A 312 -13.35 7.98 -17.29
CA LEU A 312 -14.49 7.19 -17.73
C LEU A 312 -14.50 7.10 -19.26
N TYR A 313 -14.26 5.89 -19.79
CA TYR A 313 -14.36 5.58 -21.22
C TYR A 313 -15.75 5.06 -21.55
N ASN A 314 -16.47 5.71 -22.48
CA ASN A 314 -17.76 5.23 -22.97
C ASN A 314 -17.53 4.22 -24.11
N ARG A 315 -17.88 2.95 -23.87
CA ARG A 315 -17.62 1.84 -24.81
C ARG A 315 -18.32 1.99 -26.16
N ARG A 316 -19.47 2.66 -26.20
CA ARG A 316 -20.23 2.86 -27.45
C ARG A 316 -19.65 3.96 -28.34
N SER A 317 -19.31 5.10 -27.72
CA SER A 317 -18.89 6.30 -28.46
C SER A 317 -17.36 6.44 -28.56
N GLY A 318 -16.60 5.78 -27.69
CA GLY A 318 -15.16 5.98 -27.53
C GLY A 318 -14.80 7.27 -26.78
N HIS A 319 -15.80 8.03 -26.29
CA HIS A 319 -15.55 9.29 -25.59
C HIS A 319 -14.98 9.04 -24.18
N ILE A 320 -13.93 9.79 -23.84
CA ILE A 320 -13.27 9.75 -22.52
C ILE A 320 -13.64 11.01 -21.73
N ARG A 321 -13.96 10.84 -20.46
CA ARG A 321 -14.28 11.94 -19.52
C ARG A 321 -13.41 11.84 -18.27
N ASN A 322 -12.82 12.98 -17.87
CA ASN A 322 -12.16 13.11 -16.56
C ASN A 322 -13.22 13.39 -15.48
N MET A 323 -13.32 12.48 -14.51
CA MET A 323 -14.32 12.59 -13.42
C MET A 323 -13.81 13.44 -12.26
N THR A 324 -12.49 13.53 -12.07
CA THR A 324 -11.83 14.16 -10.90
C THR A 324 -10.96 15.37 -11.28
N GLU A 325 -11.29 16.09 -12.37
CA GLU A 325 -10.50 17.24 -12.86
C GLU A 325 -10.18 18.27 -11.77
N ASN A 326 -11.19 18.62 -10.96
CA ASN A 326 -11.10 19.65 -9.92
C ASN A 326 -10.79 19.07 -8.52
N PHE A 327 -10.36 17.81 -8.44
CA PHE A 327 -10.01 17.14 -7.18
C PHE A 327 -8.50 16.96 -7.11
N ASP A 328 -7.84 17.79 -6.31
CA ASP A 328 -6.39 17.82 -6.21
C ASP A 328 -5.84 16.81 -5.20
N ARG A 329 -6.21 15.54 -5.39
CA ARG A 329 -5.69 14.36 -4.68
C ARG A 329 -5.54 13.22 -5.67
N TRP A 330 -4.63 12.29 -5.38
CA TRP A 330 -4.47 11.07 -6.17
C TRP A 330 -5.63 10.12 -5.92
N VAL A 331 -6.24 9.64 -6.97
CA VAL A 331 -7.21 8.55 -6.88
C VAL A 331 -6.45 7.24 -6.69
N GLY A 332 -6.68 6.59 -5.56
CA GLY A 332 -6.16 5.25 -5.24
C GLY A 332 -7.07 4.13 -5.76
N THR A 333 -7.30 3.11 -4.94
CA THR A 333 -8.24 2.02 -5.26
C THR A 333 -9.67 2.54 -5.38
N TYR A 334 -10.46 1.89 -6.24
CA TYR A 334 -11.84 2.31 -6.47
C TYR A 334 -12.73 1.13 -6.86
N THR A 335 -14.04 1.30 -6.69
CA THR A 335 -15.05 0.32 -7.03
C THR A 335 -16.35 0.98 -7.48
N TRP A 336 -17.13 0.27 -8.31
CA TRP A 336 -18.44 0.72 -8.76
C TRP A 336 -19.54 0.46 -7.72
N ASP A 337 -20.54 1.34 -7.69
CA ASP A 337 -21.85 0.99 -7.15
C ASP A 337 -22.50 -0.04 -8.09
N PRO A 338 -23.15 -1.11 -7.57
CA PRO A 338 -23.76 -2.16 -8.38
C PRO A 338 -24.78 -1.67 -9.41
N ASP A 339 -25.42 -0.52 -9.19
CA ASP A 339 -26.37 0.10 -10.12
C ASP A 339 -25.68 0.97 -11.20
N SER A 340 -24.36 1.03 -11.21
CA SER A 340 -23.55 1.86 -12.12
C SER A 340 -23.76 3.37 -11.99
N SER A 341 -24.41 3.85 -10.93
CA SER A 341 -24.73 5.27 -10.76
C SER A 341 -23.59 6.10 -10.17
N LYS A 342 -22.62 5.46 -9.52
CA LYS A 342 -21.51 6.14 -8.85
C LYS A 342 -20.29 5.22 -8.69
N ILE A 343 -19.16 5.83 -8.36
CA ILE A 343 -17.90 5.18 -8.04
C ILE A 343 -17.47 5.61 -6.64
N TYR A 344 -16.98 4.66 -5.86
CA TYR A 344 -16.33 4.90 -4.57
C TYR A 344 -14.82 4.75 -4.78
N PHE A 345 -14.02 5.62 -4.17
CA PHE A 345 -12.57 5.59 -4.30
C PHE A 345 -11.89 6.13 -3.04
N VAL A 346 -10.67 5.69 -2.80
CA VAL A 346 -9.79 6.26 -1.77
C VAL A 346 -8.91 7.35 -2.36
N ALA A 347 -8.50 8.31 -1.54
CA ALA A 347 -7.48 9.28 -1.90
C ALA A 347 -6.76 9.77 -0.66
N GLU A 348 -5.43 9.84 -0.72
CA GLU A 348 -4.63 10.38 0.38
C GLU A 348 -4.94 11.86 0.62
N ASP A 349 -5.16 12.22 1.88
CA ASP A 349 -5.39 13.60 2.32
C ASP A 349 -4.85 13.82 3.74
N LYS A 350 -3.70 14.49 3.85
CA LYS A 350 -3.09 14.94 5.12
C LYS A 350 -2.88 13.80 6.13
N GLY A 351 -2.18 12.77 5.70
CA GLY A 351 -1.84 11.61 6.53
C GLY A 351 -2.97 10.59 6.73
N ASP A 352 -4.14 10.82 6.15
CA ASP A 352 -5.26 9.86 6.06
C ASP A 352 -5.47 9.38 4.63
N SER A 353 -6.31 8.36 4.45
CA SER A 353 -6.80 7.88 3.16
C SER A 353 -8.33 7.69 3.22
N PRO A 354 -9.10 8.80 3.20
CA PRO A 354 -10.55 8.76 3.25
C PRO A 354 -11.16 8.10 2.03
N VAL A 355 -12.37 7.51 2.21
CA VAL A 355 -13.19 7.05 1.09
C VAL A 355 -14.07 8.15 0.60
N TYR A 356 -14.08 8.37 -0.70
CA TYR A 356 -14.93 9.34 -1.40
C TYR A 356 -15.92 8.62 -2.31
N SER A 357 -17.00 9.31 -2.67
CA SER A 357 -17.92 8.89 -3.74
C SER A 357 -18.08 9.98 -4.78
N ILE A 358 -18.23 9.56 -6.05
CA ILE A 358 -18.56 10.43 -7.17
C ILE A 358 -19.72 9.85 -7.96
N ALA A 359 -20.79 10.64 -8.12
CA ALA A 359 -21.95 10.22 -8.89
C ALA A 359 -21.73 10.45 -10.40
N LEU A 360 -22.24 9.52 -11.21
CA LEU A 360 -22.39 9.73 -12.65
C LEU A 360 -23.67 10.55 -12.88
N ASP A 361 -23.54 11.75 -13.46
CA ASP A 361 -24.69 12.54 -13.85
C ASP A 361 -25.29 11.97 -15.14
N THR A 362 -26.29 11.10 -15.00
CA THR A 362 -26.97 10.43 -16.12
C THR A 362 -27.85 11.39 -16.92
N ALA A 363 -28.26 12.55 -16.40
CA ALA A 363 -29.03 13.54 -17.13
C ALA A 363 -28.23 14.19 -18.28
N VAL A 364 -26.90 14.17 -18.17
CA VAL A 364 -25.98 14.69 -19.19
C VAL A 364 -25.56 13.59 -20.19
N ILE A 365 -25.77 12.31 -19.85
CA ILE A 365 -25.39 11.15 -20.66
C ILE A 365 -26.50 10.78 -21.69
N GLY A 366 -27.73 11.27 -21.51
CA GLY A 366 -28.89 10.91 -22.31
C GLY A 366 -29.11 11.73 -23.59
N GLY A 367 -28.22 12.65 -23.96
CA GLY A 367 -28.30 13.42 -25.20
C GLY A 367 -27.81 12.62 -26.42
N ASP A 368 -28.69 12.36 -27.38
CA ASP A 368 -28.32 11.79 -28.68
C ASP A 368 -27.21 12.63 -29.34
N ALA A 369 -26.18 11.91 -29.70
CA ALA A 369 -25.22 12.10 -30.76
C ALA A 369 -24.99 13.50 -31.37
N GLY A 370 -23.80 13.99 -31.26
CA GLY A 370 -23.22 14.95 -32.19
C GLY A 370 -22.95 16.33 -31.59
N ASN A 371 -21.70 16.55 -31.25
CA ASN A 371 -21.13 17.85 -30.83
C ASN A 371 -21.48 18.37 -29.44
N ASP A 372 -21.38 17.55 -28.39
CA ASP A 372 -21.43 18.13 -27.05
C ASP A 372 -20.02 18.22 -26.42
N THR A 373 -19.35 19.35 -26.65
CA THR A 373 -18.09 19.76 -26.02
C THR A 373 -18.31 20.42 -24.67
N THR A 374 -19.53 20.36 -24.06
CA THR A 374 -19.89 21.13 -22.87
C THR A 374 -20.35 20.30 -21.68
N LEU A 375 -19.86 19.07 -21.54
CA LEU A 375 -20.06 18.32 -20.30
C LEU A 375 -19.22 18.93 -19.16
N ARG A 376 -19.71 19.99 -18.56
CA ARG A 376 -19.17 20.51 -17.32
C ARG A 376 -19.44 19.50 -16.22
N VAL A 377 -18.36 18.96 -15.60
CA VAL A 377 -18.49 18.29 -14.31
C VAL A 377 -19.12 19.28 -13.36
N ALA A 378 -20.29 18.94 -12.79
CA ALA A 378 -20.90 19.79 -11.78
C ALA A 378 -19.88 20.01 -10.65
N LYS A 379 -19.56 21.25 -10.33
CA LYS A 379 -18.74 21.58 -9.17
C LYS A 379 -19.38 20.89 -7.96
N ASN A 380 -18.62 20.03 -7.24
CA ASN A 380 -18.98 19.39 -5.98
C ASN A 380 -19.75 18.05 -6.01
N ASN A 381 -19.51 17.16 -6.98
CA ASN A 381 -20.08 15.80 -6.91
C ASN A 381 -19.23 14.82 -6.09
N ILE A 382 -18.05 15.19 -5.63
CA ILE A 382 -17.20 14.34 -4.79
C ILE A 382 -17.56 14.57 -3.33
N LYS A 383 -17.89 13.48 -2.61
CA LYS A 383 -18.25 13.51 -1.19
C LYS A 383 -17.39 12.51 -0.43
N MET A 384 -16.76 12.95 0.66
CA MET A 384 -16.17 12.03 1.62
C MET A 384 -17.28 11.26 2.32
N ILE A 385 -17.15 9.94 2.40
CA ILE A 385 -18.15 9.05 3.02
C ILE A 385 -17.60 8.27 4.21
N VAL A 386 -16.28 8.04 4.25
CA VAL A 386 -15.60 7.36 5.36
C VAL A 386 -14.28 8.08 5.59
N SER A 387 -13.98 8.45 6.84
CA SER A 387 -12.70 9.04 7.26
C SER A 387 -11.71 7.99 7.73
N GLY A 388 -10.44 8.39 8.00
CA GLY A 388 -9.35 7.53 8.45
C GLY A 388 -8.58 6.90 7.30
N HIS A 389 -7.60 6.07 7.60
CA HIS A 389 -6.74 5.44 6.61
C HIS A 389 -7.34 4.12 6.11
N ASN A 390 -7.99 4.17 4.95
CA ASN A 390 -8.76 3.07 4.38
C ASN A 390 -8.24 2.66 3.01
N ASP A 391 -8.51 1.39 2.62
CA ASP A 391 -8.22 0.83 1.29
C ASP A 391 -9.13 -0.37 0.97
N ASP A 392 -8.88 -1.07 -0.14
CA ASP A 392 -9.52 -2.35 -0.53
C ASP A 392 -11.06 -2.29 -0.56
N LEU A 393 -11.60 -1.40 -1.37
CA LEU A 393 -13.04 -1.13 -1.41
C LEU A 393 -13.84 -2.25 -2.10
N ALA A 394 -14.91 -2.72 -1.47
CA ALA A 394 -15.90 -3.60 -2.08
C ALA A 394 -17.32 -3.20 -1.68
N VAL A 395 -18.27 -3.28 -2.62
CA VAL A 395 -19.69 -2.96 -2.36
C VAL A 395 -20.51 -4.25 -2.47
N THR A 396 -21.42 -4.48 -1.51
CA THR A 396 -22.37 -5.60 -1.60
C THR A 396 -23.27 -5.44 -2.82
N HIS A 397 -23.69 -6.57 -3.44
CA HIS A 397 -24.46 -6.55 -4.67
C HIS A 397 -25.82 -5.80 -4.57
N ASP A 398 -26.36 -5.66 -3.36
CA ASP A 398 -27.56 -4.87 -3.10
C ASP A 398 -27.30 -3.37 -2.95
N GLY A 399 -26.05 -2.91 -3.07
CA GLY A 399 -25.63 -1.52 -2.98
C GLY A 399 -25.78 -0.89 -1.58
N LYS A 400 -25.96 -1.70 -0.52
CA LYS A 400 -26.26 -1.16 0.81
C LYS A 400 -25.08 -1.06 1.75
N THR A 401 -24.03 -1.83 1.49
CA THR A 401 -22.87 -1.94 2.38
C THR A 401 -21.58 -1.75 1.60
N LEU A 402 -20.75 -0.84 2.05
CA LEU A 402 -19.35 -0.72 1.64
C LEU A 402 -18.50 -1.51 2.63
N LEU A 403 -17.62 -2.34 2.11
CA LEU A 403 -16.55 -3.01 2.83
C LEU A 403 -15.22 -2.33 2.48
N PHE A 404 -14.33 -2.27 3.44
CA PHE A 404 -13.00 -1.69 3.27
C PHE A 404 -12.05 -2.22 4.35
N THR A 405 -10.76 -2.17 4.07
CA THR A 405 -9.74 -2.31 5.11
C THR A 405 -9.48 -0.96 5.74
N ARG A 406 -9.13 -0.97 7.03
CA ARG A 406 -8.69 0.21 7.77
C ARG A 406 -7.52 -0.15 8.65
N MET A 407 -6.54 0.75 8.71
CA MET A 407 -5.40 0.69 9.61
C MET A 407 -5.20 2.02 10.35
N SER A 408 -4.31 2.01 11.32
CA SER A 408 -3.76 3.21 11.96
C SER A 408 -2.37 2.89 12.53
N VAL A 409 -1.66 3.87 13.04
CA VAL A 409 -0.37 3.61 13.74
C VAL A 409 -0.50 2.60 14.90
N LYS A 410 -1.73 2.35 15.39
CA LYS A 410 -2.00 1.45 16.52
C LYS A 410 -2.46 0.04 16.15
N PHE A 411 -2.84 -0.20 14.92
CA PHE A 411 -3.29 -1.52 14.45
C PHE A 411 -3.12 -1.67 12.94
N PRO A 412 -2.71 -2.86 12.46
CA PRO A 412 -2.66 -3.17 11.05
C PRO A 412 -4.07 -3.30 10.46
N ASN A 413 -4.16 -3.55 9.15
CA ASN A 413 -5.43 -3.74 8.48
C ASN A 413 -6.37 -4.68 9.23
N GLU A 414 -7.59 -4.18 9.44
CA GLU A 414 -8.78 -4.93 9.82
C GLU A 414 -9.90 -4.58 8.85
N ILE A 415 -10.87 -5.48 8.69
CA ILE A 415 -12.00 -5.29 7.77
C ILE A 415 -13.11 -4.56 8.51
N PHE A 416 -13.62 -3.53 7.85
CA PHE A 416 -14.76 -2.72 8.31
C PHE A 416 -15.88 -2.74 7.28
N ARG A 417 -17.06 -2.37 7.73
CA ARG A 417 -18.22 -2.08 6.87
C ARG A 417 -18.82 -0.74 7.21
N ALA A 418 -19.41 -0.08 6.20
CA ALA A 418 -20.24 1.10 6.36
C ALA A 418 -21.57 0.92 5.62
N THR A 419 -22.65 1.41 6.19
CA THR A 419 -23.97 1.44 5.51
C THR A 419 -23.99 2.57 4.49
N LEU A 420 -24.29 2.26 3.24
CA LEU A 420 -24.39 3.25 2.17
C LEU A 420 -25.78 3.90 2.12
N PRO A 421 -25.85 5.22 1.88
CA PRO A 421 -27.13 5.91 1.70
C PRO A 421 -27.86 5.40 0.45
N GLN A 422 -29.13 5.04 0.59
CA GLN A 422 -29.96 4.60 -0.52
C GLN A 422 -30.48 5.79 -1.32
N SER A 423 -30.46 5.70 -2.65
CA SER A 423 -31.04 6.72 -3.54
C SER A 423 -32.55 6.80 -3.35
N GLY A 424 -33.07 7.97 -2.94
CA GLY A 424 -34.50 8.24 -2.82
C GLY A 424 -35.04 8.39 -1.40
N ALA A 425 -34.25 8.26 -0.36
CA ALA A 425 -34.64 8.66 0.98
C ALA A 425 -34.30 10.16 1.17
N ASP A 426 -35.31 11.06 1.06
CA ASP A 426 -35.25 12.42 1.59
C ASP A 426 -35.18 12.38 3.13
N GLY A 427 -34.09 11.92 3.65
CA GLY A 427 -33.82 11.79 5.08
C GLY A 427 -32.30 11.56 5.23
N GLY A 428 -31.55 12.65 5.14
CA GLY A 428 -30.11 12.67 5.08
C GLY A 428 -29.43 11.78 6.11
N ALA A 429 -28.68 10.80 5.65
CA ALA A 429 -27.46 10.43 6.33
C ALA A 429 -26.49 11.61 6.11
N VAL A 430 -26.51 12.55 7.04
CA VAL A 430 -25.54 13.63 7.09
C VAL A 430 -24.29 13.03 7.72
N PHE A 431 -23.26 12.78 6.90
CA PHE A 431 -21.92 12.52 7.43
C PHE A 431 -21.46 13.82 8.10
N GLU A 432 -21.12 13.75 9.37
CA GLU A 432 -20.49 14.89 10.05
C GLU A 432 -19.16 15.20 9.38
N THR A 433 -19.16 16.22 8.54
CA THR A 433 -17.97 17.04 8.40
C THR A 433 -17.86 17.76 9.75
N GLN A 434 -16.80 17.52 10.50
CA GLN A 434 -16.40 18.42 11.58
C GLN A 434 -16.05 19.76 10.92
N GLU A 435 -17.06 20.61 10.70
CA GLU A 435 -16.81 22.03 10.52
C GLU A 435 -16.26 22.53 11.85
N VAL A 436 -14.97 22.76 11.88
CA VAL A 436 -14.32 23.52 12.96
C VAL A 436 -14.88 24.94 12.85
N CYS A 437 -15.93 25.22 13.59
CA CYS A 437 -16.48 26.55 13.66
C CYS A 437 -15.48 27.48 14.33
N THR A 438 -14.83 28.32 13.52
CA THR A 438 -13.99 29.42 14.03
C THR A 438 -14.81 30.69 14.10
N ASP A 439 -14.54 31.54 15.10
CA ASP A 439 -15.05 32.90 15.13
C ASP A 439 -14.30 33.79 14.11
N SER A 440 -14.75 35.05 13.98
CA SER A 440 -14.13 36.02 13.07
C SER A 440 -12.65 36.32 13.35
N THR A 441 -12.06 35.71 14.38
CA THR A 441 -10.64 35.84 14.77
C THR A 441 -9.87 34.54 14.59
N GLY A 442 -10.50 33.45 14.07
CA GLY A 442 -9.88 32.15 13.84
C GLY A 442 -9.78 31.26 15.09
N LYS A 443 -10.45 31.58 16.20
CA LYS A 443 -10.51 30.73 17.40
C LYS A 443 -11.68 29.75 17.38
N ILE A 444 -11.45 28.51 17.76
CA ILE A 444 -12.47 27.46 17.90
C ILE A 444 -13.49 27.88 18.98
N LYS A 445 -14.79 27.87 18.63
CA LYS A 445 -15.90 28.12 19.58
C LYS A 445 -16.31 26.81 20.24
N PRO A 446 -16.23 26.71 21.61
CA PRO A 446 -16.64 25.50 22.33
C PRO A 446 -18.15 25.28 22.43
N GLU A 447 -18.99 26.29 22.15
CA GLU A 447 -20.44 26.22 22.36
C GLU A 447 -21.18 26.83 21.18
N GLY A 448 -22.00 26.01 20.48
CA GLY A 448 -23.00 26.53 19.55
C GLY A 448 -23.21 25.83 18.22
N CYS A 449 -22.45 24.80 17.86
CA CYS A 449 -22.81 23.96 16.70
C CYS A 449 -23.84 22.91 17.13
N LYS A 450 -25.00 22.88 16.52
CA LYS A 450 -25.97 21.78 16.71
C LYS A 450 -25.41 20.53 16.09
N SER A 451 -24.84 19.63 16.90
CA SER A 451 -24.52 18.27 16.47
C SER A 451 -25.84 17.50 16.29
N THR A 452 -26.13 17.12 15.07
CA THR A 452 -27.11 16.05 14.81
C THR A 452 -26.33 14.75 15.02
N ILE A 453 -26.71 13.98 16.05
CA ILE A 453 -26.13 12.65 16.28
C ILE A 453 -26.57 11.77 15.11
N VAL A 454 -25.63 11.47 14.20
CA VAL A 454 -25.80 10.42 13.20
C VAL A 454 -25.32 9.12 13.84
N GLU A 455 -26.17 8.10 13.88
CA GLU A 455 -25.77 6.76 14.29
C GLU A 455 -24.51 6.36 13.48
N LYS A 456 -23.43 5.93 14.17
CA LYS A 456 -22.24 5.41 13.51
C LYS A 456 -22.65 4.25 12.61
N SER A 457 -22.69 4.49 11.31
CA SER A 457 -23.02 3.48 10.30
C SER A 457 -21.90 2.47 10.08
N GLU A 458 -20.76 2.64 10.74
CA GLU A 458 -19.55 1.82 10.59
C GLU A 458 -19.47 0.74 11.67
N ALA A 459 -19.00 -0.46 11.28
CA ALA A 459 -18.72 -1.55 12.19
C ALA A 459 -17.48 -2.31 11.75
N GLN A 460 -16.61 -2.65 12.69
CA GLN A 460 -15.48 -3.53 12.50
C GLN A 460 -15.98 -4.98 12.37
N LEU A 461 -15.55 -5.70 11.33
CA LEU A 461 -15.91 -7.09 11.07
C LEU A 461 -14.84 -8.06 11.56
N THR A 462 -13.56 -7.70 11.52
CA THR A 462 -12.46 -8.53 11.99
C THR A 462 -11.73 -7.87 13.13
N ASN A 463 -11.18 -8.66 14.04
CA ASN A 463 -10.34 -8.19 15.14
C ASN A 463 -9.31 -9.28 15.50
N LEU A 464 -8.63 -9.79 14.46
CA LEU A 464 -7.73 -10.94 14.59
C LEU A 464 -6.53 -10.64 15.50
N ASN A 465 -6.17 -9.38 15.59
CA ASN A 465 -4.98 -8.92 16.31
C ASN A 465 -5.26 -8.47 17.76
N HIS A 466 -6.51 -8.55 18.21
CA HIS A 466 -6.91 -8.07 19.55
C HIS A 466 -6.11 -8.71 20.70
N ALA A 467 -5.86 -10.00 20.62
CA ALA A 467 -5.14 -10.73 21.67
C ALA A 467 -3.72 -10.17 21.93
N VAL A 468 -3.06 -9.65 20.89
CA VAL A 468 -1.75 -8.99 20.98
C VAL A 468 -1.91 -7.53 21.36
N LEU A 469 -2.69 -6.78 20.57
CA LEU A 469 -2.83 -5.32 20.69
C LEU A 469 -3.41 -4.88 22.03
N SER A 470 -4.25 -5.69 22.66
CA SER A 470 -4.80 -5.39 24.00
C SER A 470 -3.75 -5.37 25.11
N ARG A 471 -2.61 -6.02 24.92
CA ARG A 471 -1.52 -6.16 25.90
C ARG A 471 -0.38 -5.15 25.72
N VAL A 472 -0.34 -4.45 24.59
CA VAL A 472 0.73 -3.51 24.28
C VAL A 472 0.31 -2.06 24.54
N ALA A 473 1.26 -1.25 24.96
CA ALA A 473 1.10 0.19 25.14
C ALA A 473 1.62 0.91 23.90
N MET A 474 0.72 1.61 23.20
CA MET A 474 1.01 2.44 22.04
C MET A 474 0.38 3.82 22.23
N SER A 475 0.98 4.84 21.66
CA SER A 475 0.55 6.24 21.76
C SER A 475 -0.24 6.68 20.53
N PRO A 476 -1.11 7.71 20.61
CA PRO A 476 -1.74 8.27 19.45
C PRO A 476 -0.73 9.03 18.59
N LEU A 477 -0.96 9.08 17.28
CA LEU A 477 -0.30 9.99 16.37
C LEU A 477 -0.78 11.42 16.66
N GLU A 478 0.14 12.35 16.88
CA GLU A 478 -0.18 13.76 17.14
C GLU A 478 0.29 14.60 15.94
N SER A 479 -0.64 15.23 15.22
CA SER A 479 -0.34 16.15 14.11
C SER A 479 0.03 17.53 14.64
N PHE A 480 0.99 18.20 13.96
CA PHE A 480 1.30 19.60 14.17
C PHE A 480 1.64 20.28 12.84
N TRP A 481 1.43 21.59 12.76
CA TRP A 481 1.64 22.36 11.54
C TRP A 481 2.59 23.51 11.79
N PHE A 482 3.51 23.72 10.86
CA PHE A 482 4.50 24.82 10.93
C PHE A 482 4.63 25.51 9.57
N THR A 483 5.42 26.57 9.53
CA THR A 483 5.75 27.27 8.27
C THR A 483 7.09 26.78 7.74
N GLY A 484 7.04 26.04 6.63
CA GLY A 484 8.18 25.40 5.98
C GLY A 484 8.95 26.29 5.00
N ALA A 485 9.49 25.64 3.98
CA ALA A 485 10.08 26.31 2.83
C ALA A 485 9.01 27.15 2.10
N SER A 486 9.42 28.12 1.31
CA SER A 486 8.53 28.99 0.52
C SER A 486 7.40 29.69 1.31
N ASN A 487 7.39 29.63 2.63
CA ASN A 487 6.31 30.02 3.55
C ASN A 487 5.06 29.13 3.49
N ASP A 488 5.16 27.95 2.96
CA ASP A 488 4.06 27.00 2.89
C ASP A 488 3.78 26.34 4.24
N LYS A 489 2.55 25.87 4.42
CA LYS A 489 2.16 25.08 5.58
C LYS A 489 2.59 23.64 5.38
N VAL A 490 3.39 23.14 6.30
CA VAL A 490 3.92 21.78 6.32
C VAL A 490 3.41 21.06 7.55
N GLU A 491 2.99 19.80 7.38
CA GLU A 491 2.53 18.95 8.47
C GLU A 491 3.65 18.07 9.00
N GLY A 492 3.69 17.94 10.31
CA GLY A 492 4.52 16.99 11.01
C GLY A 492 3.70 16.14 11.94
N PHE A 493 4.23 14.98 12.31
CA PHE A 493 3.65 14.05 13.26
C PHE A 493 4.61 13.74 14.39
N LEU A 494 4.04 13.43 15.54
CA LEU A 494 4.78 13.09 16.74
C LEU A 494 4.14 11.89 17.44
N ILE A 495 4.97 10.93 17.87
CA ILE A 495 4.57 9.83 18.74
C ILE A 495 5.42 9.86 20.02
N LYS A 496 4.75 9.79 21.16
CA LYS A 496 5.37 9.74 22.47
C LYS A 496 5.67 8.31 22.89
N PRO A 497 6.71 8.06 23.69
CA PRO A 497 6.95 6.73 24.22
C PRO A 497 5.83 6.28 25.16
N PRO A 498 5.61 4.96 25.35
CA PRO A 498 4.73 4.46 26.38
C PRO A 498 5.18 4.97 27.77
N ASP A 499 4.23 5.12 28.69
CA ASP A 499 4.47 5.69 30.04
C ASP A 499 5.09 7.10 30.01
N PHE A 500 4.69 7.91 29.04
CA PHE A 500 5.16 9.27 28.86
C PHE A 500 4.93 10.14 30.12
N ASP A 501 5.98 10.85 30.54
CA ASP A 501 5.94 11.84 31.62
C ASP A 501 6.46 13.19 31.10
N ALA A 502 5.58 14.18 31.02
CA ALA A 502 5.91 15.51 30.50
C ALA A 502 7.00 16.26 31.28
N LYS A 503 7.39 15.76 32.49
CA LYS A 503 8.46 16.32 33.31
C LYS A 503 9.84 15.77 32.95
N LYS A 504 9.90 14.71 32.15
CA LYS A 504 11.14 14.08 31.69
C LYS A 504 11.58 14.65 30.34
N LYS A 505 12.85 14.44 30.01
CA LYS A 505 13.43 14.73 28.71
C LYS A 505 13.64 13.42 27.96
N TYR A 506 13.24 13.41 26.70
CA TYR A 506 13.29 12.22 25.82
C TYR A 506 14.20 12.45 24.63
N PRO A 507 15.05 11.50 24.26
CA PRO A 507 15.79 11.53 23.03
C PRO A 507 14.82 11.40 21.84
N VAL A 508 15.27 11.81 20.65
CA VAL A 508 14.47 11.82 19.42
C VAL A 508 14.98 10.82 18.39
N LYS A 509 14.08 10.06 17.80
CA LYS A 509 14.25 9.43 16.51
C LYS A 509 13.50 10.26 15.46
N PHE A 510 14.25 10.94 14.61
CA PHE A 510 13.70 11.73 13.52
C PHE A 510 13.63 10.87 12.27
N LEU A 511 12.42 10.44 11.89
CA LEU A 511 12.19 9.55 10.76
C LEU A 511 11.91 10.36 9.50
N ILE A 512 12.59 10.02 8.41
CA ILE A 512 12.49 10.67 7.11
C ILE A 512 11.97 9.64 6.11
N HIS A 513 10.80 9.88 5.50
CA HIS A 513 10.22 8.95 4.54
C HIS A 513 10.96 8.93 3.20
N GLY A 514 10.78 7.83 2.47
CA GLY A 514 11.22 7.67 1.10
C GLY A 514 10.23 8.26 0.08
N GLY A 515 10.46 7.97 -1.16
CA GLY A 515 9.76 8.52 -2.32
C GLY A 515 10.75 9.27 -3.21
N PRO A 516 10.80 10.62 -3.22
CA PRO A 516 10.29 11.59 -2.23
C PRO A 516 8.78 11.74 -2.14
N GLN A 517 8.06 11.31 -3.18
CA GLN A 517 6.61 11.36 -3.24
C GLN A 517 6.01 10.18 -2.47
N GLY A 518 5.84 10.37 -1.18
CA GLY A 518 5.23 9.51 -0.18
C GLY A 518 4.80 10.38 0.99
N ALA A 519 4.23 9.82 2.04
CA ALA A 519 3.86 10.57 3.23
C ALA A 519 3.91 9.68 4.48
N TRP A 520 4.10 10.30 5.64
CA TRP A 520 3.73 9.75 6.93
C TRP A 520 2.25 9.99 7.19
N GLY A 521 1.58 9.05 7.82
CA GLY A 521 0.17 9.18 8.15
C GLY A 521 -0.25 8.34 9.33
N ASP A 522 -1.57 8.25 9.57
CA ASP A 522 -2.15 7.33 10.56
C ASP A 522 -2.26 5.93 9.94
N ASP A 523 -1.14 5.38 9.50
CA ASP A 523 -0.99 4.13 8.81
C ASP A 523 -0.07 3.14 9.54
N TRP A 524 -0.20 1.84 9.20
CA TRP A 524 0.60 0.78 9.79
C TRP A 524 1.73 0.35 8.86
N SER A 525 2.95 0.36 9.37
CA SER A 525 4.11 -0.18 8.67
C SER A 525 4.76 -1.33 9.44
N TYR A 526 5.08 -2.43 8.76
CA TYR A 526 5.90 -3.51 9.31
C TYR A 526 7.41 -3.28 9.11
N ARG A 527 7.80 -2.31 8.27
CA ARG A 527 9.19 -1.98 7.96
C ARG A 527 9.71 -0.78 8.77
N TRP A 528 8.95 0.30 8.81
CA TRP A 528 9.28 1.56 9.51
C TRP A 528 8.16 1.91 10.48
N ASN A 529 7.94 1.04 11.48
CA ASN A 529 6.86 1.23 12.45
C ASN A 529 7.22 2.30 13.49
N PRO A 530 6.53 3.46 13.51
CA PRO A 530 6.87 4.55 14.41
C PRO A 530 6.58 4.23 15.89
N GLU A 531 5.57 3.39 16.17
CA GLU A 531 5.29 2.94 17.54
C GLU A 531 6.42 2.04 18.09
N LEU A 532 6.96 1.16 17.25
CA LEU A 532 8.10 0.32 17.63
C LEU A 532 9.37 1.15 17.87
N PHE A 533 9.56 2.24 17.13
CA PHE A 533 10.64 3.18 17.35
C PHE A 533 10.46 4.01 18.64
N ALA A 534 9.22 4.32 19.02
CA ALA A 534 8.93 5.04 20.26
C ALA A 534 9.03 4.14 21.51
N ALA A 535 8.75 2.84 21.36
CA ALA A 535 8.57 1.89 22.45
C ALA A 535 9.74 1.78 23.44
N ASN A 536 10.98 2.06 23.00
CA ASN A 536 12.17 1.99 23.85
C ASN A 536 12.56 3.35 24.47
N GLY A 537 11.61 4.27 24.60
CA GLY A 537 11.74 5.52 25.36
C GLY A 537 12.18 6.73 24.52
N TYR A 538 11.84 6.76 23.26
CA TYR A 538 12.08 7.89 22.35
C TYR A 538 10.78 8.62 21.99
N VAL A 539 10.90 9.91 21.77
CA VAL A 539 9.93 10.64 20.94
C VAL A 539 10.28 10.40 19.48
N VAL A 540 9.29 10.03 18.70
CA VAL A 540 9.42 9.92 17.23
C VAL A 540 8.85 11.17 16.62
N VAL A 541 9.60 11.81 15.71
CA VAL A 541 9.16 12.98 14.93
C VAL A 541 9.26 12.64 13.45
N MET A 542 8.22 12.98 12.70
CA MET A 542 8.06 12.71 11.26
C MET A 542 7.54 13.98 10.58
N ILE A 543 8.08 14.34 9.41
CA ILE A 543 7.68 15.54 8.67
C ILE A 543 7.29 15.16 7.25
N ASN A 544 6.16 15.65 6.78
CA ASN A 544 5.73 15.57 5.38
C ASN A 544 6.23 16.80 4.62
N PHE A 545 7.49 16.74 4.19
CA PHE A 545 8.19 17.81 3.49
C PHE A 545 7.66 18.02 2.05
N HIS A 546 8.03 19.12 1.40
CA HIS A 546 7.74 19.35 -0.03
C HIS A 546 8.16 18.14 -0.88
N GLY A 547 7.23 17.60 -1.64
CA GLY A 547 7.29 16.31 -2.31
C GLY A 547 6.27 15.31 -1.77
N SER A 548 5.81 15.43 -0.51
CA SER A 548 4.90 14.49 0.10
C SER A 548 3.51 14.48 -0.54
N THR A 549 2.92 13.27 -0.64
CA THR A 549 1.55 13.06 -1.13
C THR A 549 0.49 13.56 -0.14
N GLY A 550 -0.75 13.73 -0.58
CA GLY A 550 -1.87 14.15 0.27
C GLY A 550 -2.00 15.66 0.48
N TYR A 551 -1.12 16.49 -0.09
CA TYR A 551 -1.13 17.96 0.06
C TYR A 551 -1.38 18.73 -1.24
N GLY A 552 -1.68 18.03 -2.33
CA GLY A 552 -1.92 18.58 -3.66
C GLY A 552 -0.71 18.46 -4.58
N GLN A 553 -0.96 18.55 -5.89
CA GLN A 553 0.08 18.27 -6.89
C GLN A 553 1.21 19.29 -6.90
N GLU A 554 0.91 20.56 -6.61
CA GLU A 554 1.94 21.60 -6.52
C GLU A 554 2.95 21.32 -5.40
N PHE A 555 2.49 20.80 -4.26
CA PHE A 555 3.34 20.43 -3.14
C PHE A 555 4.21 19.19 -3.49
N ILE A 556 3.64 18.23 -4.24
CA ILE A 556 4.37 17.06 -4.75
C ILE A 556 5.46 17.51 -5.74
N ASP A 557 5.13 18.38 -6.69
CA ASP A 557 6.04 18.82 -7.74
C ASP A 557 7.21 19.66 -7.22
N ALA A 558 7.09 20.26 -6.05
CA ALA A 558 8.08 21.18 -5.50
C ALA A 558 9.45 20.52 -5.21
N VAL A 559 9.53 19.20 -5.14
CA VAL A 559 10.80 18.48 -4.96
C VAL A 559 11.55 18.28 -6.28
N ASN A 560 10.88 18.37 -7.44
CA ASN A 560 11.46 18.07 -8.75
C ASN A 560 12.62 19.03 -9.09
N GLY A 561 13.84 18.53 -9.10
CA GLY A 561 15.07 19.29 -9.30
C GLY A 561 15.56 20.05 -8.06
N ASP A 562 14.99 19.76 -6.87
CA ASP A 562 15.31 20.45 -5.61
C ASP A 562 15.48 19.52 -4.41
N TRP A 563 16.02 18.34 -4.61
CA TRP A 563 16.10 17.25 -3.63
C TRP A 563 16.70 17.65 -2.27
N GLY A 564 17.78 18.45 -2.27
CA GLY A 564 18.44 18.94 -1.06
C GLY A 564 18.01 20.35 -0.65
N GLY A 565 16.99 20.94 -1.30
CA GLY A 565 16.49 22.29 -1.07
C GLY A 565 15.29 22.36 -0.13
N ALA A 566 14.09 22.52 -0.68
CA ALA A 566 12.86 22.65 0.10
C ALA A 566 12.63 21.48 1.08
N PRO A 567 12.81 20.19 0.71
CA PRO A 567 12.68 19.08 1.65
C PRO A 567 13.60 19.21 2.88
N PHE A 568 14.88 19.55 2.67
CA PHE A 568 15.82 19.73 3.77
C PHE A 568 15.42 20.89 4.69
N VAL A 569 14.96 22.02 4.13
CA VAL A 569 14.49 23.17 4.90
C VAL A 569 13.27 22.79 5.76
N ASP A 570 12.31 22.05 5.20
CA ASP A 570 11.12 21.61 5.92
C ASP A 570 11.46 20.68 7.07
N LEU A 571 12.32 19.70 6.81
CA LEU A 571 12.78 18.76 7.82
C LEU A 571 13.45 19.47 9.01
N MET A 572 14.35 20.42 8.74
CA MET A 572 15.04 21.15 9.80
C MET A 572 14.10 22.08 10.56
N LYS A 573 13.24 22.85 9.87
CA LYS A 573 12.24 23.73 10.50
C LYS A 573 11.18 22.96 11.27
N GLY A 574 10.74 21.82 10.75
CA GLY A 574 9.75 20.99 11.42
C GLY A 574 10.27 20.41 12.72
N LEU A 575 11.51 19.94 12.72
CA LEU A 575 12.16 19.47 13.95
C LEU A 575 12.39 20.63 14.96
N ASP A 576 12.80 21.83 14.48
CA ASP A 576 12.90 23.04 15.33
C ASP A 576 11.55 23.41 15.96
N ASP A 577 10.45 23.30 15.20
CA ASP A 577 9.10 23.58 15.72
C ASP A 577 8.66 22.55 16.75
N ALA A 578 8.91 21.26 16.48
CA ALA A 578 8.64 20.18 17.42
C ALA A 578 9.39 20.39 18.76
N GLU A 579 10.68 20.75 18.73
CA GLU A 579 11.46 21.06 19.93
C GLU A 579 10.91 22.28 20.69
N ARG A 580 10.58 23.34 19.95
CA ARG A 580 10.08 24.60 20.52
C ARG A 580 8.74 24.42 21.22
N THR A 581 7.86 23.60 20.65
CA THR A 581 6.50 23.39 21.16
C THR A 581 6.41 22.26 22.20
N ASN A 582 7.39 21.36 22.23
CA ASN A 582 7.41 20.19 23.10
C ASN A 582 8.64 20.19 24.02
N PRO A 583 8.57 20.89 25.17
CA PRO A 583 9.73 21.05 26.07
C PRO A 583 10.27 19.74 26.65
N PHE A 584 9.59 18.63 26.50
CA PHE A 584 10.06 17.30 26.87
C PHE A 584 11.07 16.70 25.86
N ILE A 585 11.21 17.25 24.67
CA ILE A 585 12.23 16.84 23.69
C ILE A 585 13.62 17.25 24.21
N ASP A 586 14.58 16.34 24.10
CA ASP A 586 15.99 16.58 24.36
C ASP A 586 16.75 16.78 23.03
N LYS A 587 16.87 18.01 22.62
CA LYS A 587 17.55 18.42 21.38
C LYS A 587 19.04 18.05 21.31
N ASP A 588 19.65 17.70 22.45
CA ASP A 588 21.02 17.24 22.49
C ASP A 588 21.16 15.72 22.28
N ARG A 589 20.05 15.00 22.07
CA ARG A 589 20.01 13.54 21.89
C ARG A 589 19.09 13.14 20.73
N GLU A 590 19.41 13.60 19.52
CA GLU A 590 18.63 13.36 18.30
C GLU A 590 19.41 12.52 17.32
N CYS A 591 18.76 11.56 16.67
CA CYS A 591 19.27 10.82 15.50
C CYS A 591 18.31 10.92 14.34
N ALA A 592 18.85 11.12 13.10
CA ALA A 592 18.08 11.10 11.87
C ALA A 592 18.17 9.72 11.22
N LEU A 593 17.01 9.18 10.81
CA LEU A 593 16.90 7.85 10.22
C LEU A 593 16.02 7.94 8.97
N GLY A 594 16.46 7.36 7.85
CA GLY A 594 15.66 7.33 6.63
C GLY A 594 16.08 6.23 5.68
N ALA A 595 15.16 5.88 4.77
CA ALA A 595 15.37 4.89 3.72
C ALA A 595 15.01 5.46 2.35
N SER A 596 15.64 4.96 1.28
CA SER A 596 15.39 5.41 -0.09
C SER A 596 15.69 6.91 -0.22
N PHE A 597 14.77 7.74 -0.69
CA PHE A 597 14.95 9.19 -0.61
C PHE A 597 15.23 9.66 0.84
N GLY A 598 14.62 9.04 1.86
CA GLY A 598 14.95 9.33 3.26
C GLY A 598 16.39 8.98 3.61
N GLY A 599 16.96 7.93 3.01
CA GLY A 599 18.38 7.56 3.10
C GLY A 599 19.27 8.56 2.37
N TYR A 600 18.87 9.00 1.18
CA TYR A 600 19.50 10.13 0.47
C TYR A 600 19.52 11.39 1.35
N MET A 601 18.39 11.76 1.94
CA MET A 601 18.30 12.93 2.80
C MET A 601 19.14 12.78 4.07
N ALA A 602 19.25 11.56 4.63
CA ALA A 602 20.19 11.28 5.72
C ALA A 602 21.64 11.50 5.29
N ASN A 603 22.02 11.10 4.06
CA ASN A 603 23.33 11.37 3.45
C ASN A 603 23.55 12.87 3.19
N TRP A 604 22.51 13.58 2.76
CA TRP A 604 22.56 15.05 2.56
C TRP A 604 22.76 15.78 3.88
N ILE A 605 21.99 15.43 4.91
CA ILE A 605 22.11 15.97 6.27
C ILE A 605 23.54 15.78 6.81
N LEU A 606 24.17 14.63 6.57
CA LEU A 606 25.53 14.32 7.01
C LEU A 606 26.56 15.35 6.53
N GLY A 607 26.36 15.93 5.35
CA GLY A 607 27.23 16.94 4.77
C GLY A 607 26.85 18.40 5.08
N HIS A 608 25.63 18.66 5.56
CA HIS A 608 25.05 19.99 5.67
C HIS A 608 24.61 20.36 7.09
N SER A 609 24.65 19.41 8.05
CA SER A 609 24.29 19.67 9.45
C SER A 609 25.14 18.84 10.42
N ASN A 610 25.46 19.42 11.59
CA ASN A 610 26.10 18.71 12.70
C ASN A 610 25.15 18.56 13.89
N ARG A 611 23.83 18.68 13.67
CA ARG A 611 22.81 18.64 14.72
C ARG A 611 22.71 17.27 15.39
N PHE A 612 22.71 16.21 14.59
CA PHE A 612 22.41 14.86 15.04
C PHE A 612 23.59 14.15 15.70
N LYS A 613 23.31 13.35 16.71
CA LYS A 613 24.31 12.49 17.38
C LYS A 613 24.62 11.24 16.57
N CYS A 614 23.68 10.76 15.80
CA CYS A 614 23.89 9.68 14.85
C CYS A 614 22.95 9.78 13.64
N ILE A 615 23.30 9.06 12.61
CA ILE A 615 22.51 8.91 11.38
C ILE A 615 22.35 7.42 11.07
N VAL A 616 21.18 7.06 10.53
CA VAL A 616 20.94 5.76 9.87
C VAL A 616 20.54 6.05 8.43
N SER A 617 21.38 5.68 7.50
CA SER A 617 21.12 5.73 6.06
C SER A 617 20.85 4.32 5.54
N HIS A 618 19.62 4.06 5.15
CA HIS A 618 19.21 2.78 4.56
C HIS A 618 18.92 3.00 3.08
N ASP A 619 19.59 2.22 2.22
CA ASP A 619 19.46 2.22 0.76
C ASP A 619 19.30 3.63 0.14
N GLY A 620 20.10 4.59 0.59
CA GLY A 620 20.04 5.97 0.15
C GLY A 620 21.04 6.28 -0.94
N THR A 621 20.64 7.04 -1.96
CA THR A 621 21.56 7.56 -2.98
C THR A 621 22.67 8.39 -2.33
N PHE A 622 23.88 8.18 -2.74
CA PHE A 622 25.06 8.90 -2.30
C PHE A 622 25.69 9.73 -3.43
N ASN A 623 25.61 9.21 -4.64
CA ASN A 623 26.18 9.80 -5.85
C ASN A 623 25.20 9.68 -7.02
N ASN A 624 24.41 10.70 -7.28
CA ASN A 624 23.39 10.69 -8.34
C ASN A 624 24.00 10.42 -9.74
N GLU A 625 25.30 10.69 -9.97
CA GLU A 625 25.95 10.37 -11.26
C GLU A 625 26.09 8.85 -11.46
N SER A 626 26.38 8.09 -10.40
CA SER A 626 26.42 6.63 -10.47
C SER A 626 25.03 6.01 -10.42
N ASP A 627 24.13 6.58 -9.65
CA ASP A 627 22.77 6.11 -9.46
C ASP A 627 22.00 6.10 -10.78
N TRP A 628 22.06 7.18 -11.58
CA TRP A 628 21.48 7.20 -12.93
C TRP A 628 21.91 6.03 -13.81
N GLY A 629 23.17 5.59 -13.71
CA GLY A 629 23.72 4.48 -14.50
C GLY A 629 23.46 3.09 -13.94
N THR A 630 22.93 3.01 -12.73
CA THR A 630 22.72 1.75 -12.00
C THR A 630 21.29 1.52 -11.51
N THR A 631 20.44 2.54 -11.55
CA THR A 631 19.02 2.35 -11.28
C THR A 631 18.32 1.55 -12.37
N GLU A 632 17.25 0.85 -12.01
CA GLU A 632 16.40 0.14 -12.97
C GLU A 632 15.33 1.07 -13.59
N GLU A 633 14.98 2.18 -12.94
CA GLU A 633 13.90 3.09 -13.33
C GLU A 633 14.42 4.47 -13.77
N LEU A 634 14.95 4.54 -14.99
CA LEU A 634 15.52 5.78 -15.53
C LEU A 634 14.48 6.91 -15.67
N TRP A 635 13.19 6.61 -15.91
CA TRP A 635 12.13 7.62 -15.97
C TRP A 635 12.09 8.48 -14.71
N PHE A 636 12.29 7.88 -13.52
CA PHE A 636 12.30 8.57 -12.23
C PHE A 636 13.45 9.57 -12.15
N GLU A 637 14.70 9.09 -12.30
CA GLU A 637 15.89 9.92 -12.24
C GLU A 637 15.87 11.04 -13.28
N GLU A 638 15.48 10.75 -14.51
CA GLU A 638 15.44 11.74 -15.57
C GLU A 638 14.34 12.78 -15.38
N TRP A 639 13.21 12.40 -14.78
CA TRP A 639 12.20 13.38 -14.38
C TRP A 639 12.69 14.27 -13.26
N GLU A 640 13.16 13.67 -12.17
CA GLU A 640 13.59 14.38 -10.96
C GLU A 640 14.77 15.31 -11.22
N LEU A 641 15.74 14.91 -12.02
CA LEU A 641 16.94 15.66 -12.32
C LEU A 641 16.93 16.32 -13.71
N LYS A 642 15.72 16.45 -14.30
CA LYS A 642 15.45 17.23 -15.52
C LYS A 642 16.19 16.76 -16.77
N GLY A 643 16.28 15.47 -16.97
CA GLY A 643 16.83 14.82 -18.14
C GLY A 643 18.04 13.94 -17.85
N PRO A 644 18.55 13.21 -18.87
CA PRO A 644 19.65 12.28 -18.68
C PRO A 644 20.94 12.94 -18.21
N LEU A 645 21.74 12.20 -17.46
CA LEU A 645 22.98 12.64 -16.84
C LEU A 645 23.90 13.42 -17.81
N TYR A 646 24.08 12.92 -19.03
CA TYR A 646 24.99 13.55 -20.00
C TYR A 646 24.49 14.91 -20.55
N ASN A 647 23.20 15.22 -20.37
CA ASN A 647 22.60 16.50 -20.75
C ASN A 647 22.51 17.50 -19.59
N ASN A 648 22.41 17.01 -18.35
CA ASN A 648 22.14 17.87 -17.18
C ASN A 648 23.04 17.58 -15.97
N ARG A 649 24.29 17.22 -16.22
CA ARG A 649 25.26 16.76 -15.21
C ARG A 649 25.40 17.67 -14.00
N GLU A 650 25.29 18.98 -14.19
CA GLU A 650 25.42 19.95 -13.11
C GLU A 650 24.33 19.81 -12.05
N LEU A 651 23.10 19.44 -12.43
CA LEU A 651 22.02 19.22 -11.48
C LEU A 651 22.23 17.92 -10.69
N TYR A 652 22.68 16.84 -11.36
CA TYR A 652 23.08 15.59 -10.69
C TYR A 652 24.15 15.85 -9.63
N ARG A 653 25.18 16.61 -9.96
CA ARG A 653 26.25 16.96 -9.03
C ARG A 653 25.76 17.85 -7.90
N LYS A 654 24.93 18.85 -8.21
CA LYS A 654 24.39 19.78 -7.22
C LYS A 654 23.77 19.05 -6.03
N TRP A 655 23.05 17.98 -6.31
CA TRP A 655 22.30 17.22 -5.30
C TRP A 655 23.01 15.92 -4.85
N SER A 656 24.25 15.68 -5.23
CA SER A 656 25.02 14.50 -4.84
C SER A 656 25.69 14.66 -3.47
N PRO A 657 25.28 13.92 -2.43
CA PRO A 657 25.84 14.02 -1.07
C PRO A 657 27.36 13.82 -1.00
N HIS A 658 27.94 12.96 -1.84
CA HIS A 658 29.37 12.65 -1.83
C HIS A 658 30.29 13.88 -2.04
N LEU A 659 29.80 14.92 -2.70
CA LEU A 659 30.55 16.15 -2.91
C LEU A 659 30.75 16.96 -1.62
N SER A 660 29.95 16.69 -0.59
CA SER A 660 30.06 17.30 0.74
C SER A 660 30.84 16.44 1.74
N ALA A 661 31.49 15.35 1.30
CA ALA A 661 32.08 14.34 2.16
C ALA A 661 33.10 14.87 3.19
N LEU A 662 33.84 15.93 2.85
CA LEU A 662 34.80 16.56 3.77
C LEU A 662 34.14 17.18 5.03
N ASN A 663 32.83 17.37 5.02
CA ASN A 663 32.06 17.86 6.16
C ASN A 663 31.56 16.76 7.09
N PHE A 664 31.68 15.50 6.69
CA PHE A 664 31.12 14.36 7.42
C PHE A 664 31.82 14.19 8.77
N LYS A 665 31.02 14.16 9.84
CA LYS A 665 31.50 14.00 11.22
C LYS A 665 30.58 13.12 12.06
N THR A 666 29.30 13.07 11.71
CA THR A 666 28.29 12.39 12.50
C THR A 666 28.42 10.86 12.34
N PRO A 667 28.46 10.10 13.44
CA PRO A 667 28.44 8.63 13.40
C PRO A 667 27.28 8.10 12.56
N THR A 668 27.57 7.18 11.64
CA THR A 668 26.59 6.74 10.62
C THR A 668 26.54 5.22 10.51
N LEU A 669 25.31 4.67 10.64
CA LEU A 669 25.00 3.28 10.25
C LEU A 669 24.51 3.29 8.80
N VAL A 670 25.17 2.50 7.95
CA VAL A 670 24.77 2.28 6.56
C VAL A 670 24.06 0.94 6.47
N VAL A 671 22.88 0.88 5.86
CA VAL A 671 22.14 -0.36 5.64
C VAL A 671 21.84 -0.51 4.17
N HIS A 672 22.08 -1.71 3.58
CA HIS A 672 21.78 -1.93 2.17
C HIS A 672 21.58 -3.42 1.83
N GLY A 673 20.63 -3.72 0.93
CA GLY A 673 20.40 -5.03 0.34
C GLY A 673 21.19 -5.23 -0.95
N GLN A 674 21.76 -6.44 -1.17
CA GLN A 674 22.50 -6.77 -2.39
C GLN A 674 21.63 -6.78 -3.64
N LEU A 675 20.36 -7.13 -3.50
CA LEU A 675 19.42 -7.27 -4.60
C LEU A 675 18.58 -6.00 -4.80
N ASP A 676 19.09 -4.87 -4.31
CA ASP A 676 18.49 -3.57 -4.56
C ASP A 676 18.90 -3.09 -5.96
N TYR A 677 17.94 -3.07 -6.88
CA TYR A 677 18.15 -2.58 -8.24
C TYR A 677 17.54 -1.21 -8.48
N ARG A 678 16.77 -0.72 -7.51
CA ARG A 678 16.24 0.64 -7.47
C ARG A 678 17.32 1.65 -7.13
N LEU A 679 17.93 1.49 -5.96
CA LEU A 679 19.12 2.22 -5.53
C LEU A 679 20.24 1.20 -5.31
N ASP A 680 21.10 1.05 -6.30
CA ASP A 680 22.09 -0.02 -6.35
C ASP A 680 23.00 -0.03 -5.10
N VAL A 681 23.31 -1.23 -4.61
CA VAL A 681 24.13 -1.44 -3.40
C VAL A 681 25.46 -0.71 -3.42
N SER A 682 25.95 -0.34 -4.61
CA SER A 682 27.18 0.46 -4.77
C SER A 682 27.10 1.83 -4.12
N GLU A 683 25.90 2.41 -3.98
CA GLU A 683 25.69 3.67 -3.28
C GLU A 683 26.05 3.52 -1.78
N GLY A 684 25.59 2.43 -1.14
CA GLY A 684 25.96 2.10 0.22
C GLY A 684 27.47 1.82 0.38
N PHE A 685 28.09 1.12 -0.58
CA PHE A 685 29.54 0.87 -0.56
C PHE A 685 30.35 2.15 -0.70
N GLN A 686 29.97 3.07 -1.57
CA GLN A 686 30.61 4.38 -1.74
C GLN A 686 30.53 5.19 -0.43
N LEU A 687 29.35 5.26 0.19
CA LEU A 687 29.14 5.96 1.46
C LEU A 687 30.00 5.35 2.57
N PHE A 688 29.93 4.04 2.80
CA PHE A 688 30.66 3.36 3.85
C PHE A 688 32.19 3.49 3.67
N THR A 689 32.69 3.31 2.45
CA THR A 689 34.11 3.51 2.12
C THR A 689 34.56 4.93 2.45
N THR A 690 33.75 5.93 2.11
CA THR A 690 34.03 7.35 2.37
C THR A 690 34.10 7.63 3.88
N LEU A 691 33.13 7.16 4.64
CA LEU A 691 33.09 7.31 6.12
C LEU A 691 34.33 6.68 6.78
N GLN A 692 34.65 5.45 6.42
CA GLN A 692 35.81 4.74 6.95
C GLN A 692 37.13 5.43 6.57
N ARG A 693 37.26 5.90 5.33
CA ARG A 693 38.43 6.65 4.88
C ARG A 693 38.64 7.96 5.63
N LEU A 694 37.52 8.64 5.96
CA LEU A 694 37.54 9.89 6.75
C LEU A 694 37.62 9.64 8.26
N LYS A 695 37.64 8.39 8.70
CA LYS A 695 37.63 7.96 10.11
C LYS A 695 36.39 8.45 10.88
N VAL A 696 35.26 8.64 10.19
CA VAL A 696 33.97 8.86 10.80
C VAL A 696 33.49 7.52 11.39
N PRO A 697 33.08 7.45 12.68
CA PRO A 697 32.54 6.22 13.25
C PRO A 697 31.38 5.70 12.40
N SER A 698 31.51 4.48 11.88
CA SER A 698 30.48 3.91 11.02
C SER A 698 30.47 2.38 11.03
N GLU A 699 29.29 1.82 10.85
CA GLU A 699 29.03 0.40 10.65
C GLU A 699 28.23 0.21 9.37
N MET A 700 28.33 -0.97 8.75
CA MET A 700 27.51 -1.35 7.60
C MET A 700 26.76 -2.64 7.90
N LEU A 701 25.44 -2.58 7.85
CA LEU A 701 24.56 -3.74 7.88
C LEU A 701 24.17 -4.10 6.45
N TYR A 702 24.78 -5.18 5.93
CA TYR A 702 24.62 -5.63 4.57
C TYR A 702 23.81 -6.92 4.51
N PHE A 703 22.78 -6.95 3.66
CA PHE A 703 21.92 -8.12 3.45
C PHE A 703 22.16 -8.70 2.05
N PRO A 704 22.78 -9.90 1.94
CA PRO A 704 23.09 -10.50 0.64
C PRO A 704 21.87 -11.03 -0.11
N ASP A 705 20.73 -11.15 0.55
CA ASP A 705 19.52 -11.80 0.08
C ASP A 705 18.24 -10.96 0.22
N GLU A 706 18.39 -9.65 0.42
CA GLU A 706 17.30 -8.65 0.42
C GLU A 706 17.50 -7.65 -0.73
N GLY A 707 16.39 -7.06 -1.18
CA GLY A 707 16.36 -5.96 -2.13
C GLY A 707 16.28 -4.60 -1.44
N HIS A 708 15.54 -3.68 -2.08
CA HIS A 708 15.28 -2.33 -1.54
C HIS A 708 14.51 -2.38 -0.21
N TRP A 709 13.78 -3.43 0.05
CA TRP A 709 13.08 -3.66 1.31
C TRP A 709 13.64 -4.89 2.03
N VAL A 710 13.89 -4.76 3.33
CA VAL A 710 14.23 -5.88 4.21
C VAL A 710 12.93 -6.55 4.66
N LEU A 711 12.62 -7.70 4.09
CA LEU A 711 11.30 -8.34 4.21
C LEU A 711 11.29 -9.69 4.92
N LYS A 712 12.41 -10.42 4.91
CA LYS A 712 12.49 -11.72 5.60
C LYS A 712 12.41 -11.52 7.11
N PRO A 713 11.61 -12.30 7.85
CA PRO A 713 11.34 -12.05 9.26
C PRO A 713 12.59 -11.94 10.15
N GLN A 714 13.57 -12.83 10.00
CA GLN A 714 14.81 -12.79 10.78
C GLN A 714 15.73 -11.64 10.35
N ASN A 715 15.76 -11.29 9.06
CA ASN A 715 16.50 -10.12 8.58
C ASN A 715 15.89 -8.82 9.12
N SER A 716 14.56 -8.72 9.12
CA SER A 716 13.85 -7.59 9.74
C SER A 716 14.13 -7.48 11.25
N GLN A 717 14.21 -8.62 11.96
CA GLN A 717 14.57 -8.64 13.38
C GLN A 717 16.00 -8.11 13.61
N LEU A 718 16.95 -8.56 12.81
CA LEU A 718 18.33 -8.08 12.86
C LEU A 718 18.41 -6.59 12.56
N TRP A 719 17.66 -6.14 11.54
CA TRP A 719 17.58 -4.74 11.16
C TRP A 719 17.12 -3.85 12.33
N TYR A 720 15.96 -4.13 12.93
CA TYR A 720 15.44 -3.36 14.07
C TYR A 720 16.38 -3.40 15.27
N LYS A 721 16.94 -4.56 15.58
CA LYS A 721 17.91 -4.71 16.67
C LYS A 721 19.15 -3.85 16.46
N THR A 722 19.74 -3.89 15.24
CA THR A 722 20.96 -3.14 14.91
C THR A 722 20.70 -1.65 14.89
N VAL A 723 19.62 -1.19 14.25
CA VAL A 723 19.24 0.23 14.19
C VAL A 723 18.99 0.80 15.59
N ASN A 724 18.20 0.11 16.42
CA ASN A 724 17.94 0.57 17.79
C ASN A 724 19.23 0.58 18.65
N ALA A 725 20.08 -0.43 18.54
CA ALA A 725 21.35 -0.47 19.28
C ALA A 725 22.30 0.67 18.85
N TRP A 726 22.36 0.97 17.54
CA TRP A 726 23.13 2.10 17.02
C TRP A 726 22.63 3.43 17.59
N VAL A 727 21.33 3.70 17.54
CA VAL A 727 20.74 4.92 18.09
C VAL A 727 20.98 5.02 19.60
N ASP A 728 20.76 3.94 20.36
CA ASP A 728 20.98 3.88 21.80
C ASP A 728 22.44 4.19 22.17
N GLN A 729 23.40 3.69 21.40
CA GLN A 729 24.83 3.92 21.61
C GLN A 729 25.19 5.40 21.62
N TRP A 730 24.54 6.22 20.81
CA TRP A 730 24.88 7.64 20.65
C TRP A 730 23.99 8.61 21.42
N THR A 731 22.81 8.16 21.87
CA THR A 731 21.83 9.02 22.55
C THR A 731 21.61 8.68 24.03
N LYS A 732 21.95 7.48 24.50
CA LYS A 732 21.74 7.05 25.91
C LYS A 732 23.01 7.08 26.77
N LYS A 733 24.12 7.56 26.24
CA LYS A 733 25.38 7.70 27.00
C LYS A 733 25.44 9.00 27.78
#